data_3eed0feeabff42e6e2caefb77f86a682
#
_entry.id   3eed0feeabff42e6e2caefb77f86a682
#
_cell.length_a   1.000
_cell.length_b   1.000
_cell.length_c   1.000
_cell.angle_alpha   90.00
_cell.angle_beta   90.00
_cell.angle_gamma   90.00
#
_symmetry.space_group_name_H-M   'P 1'
#
loop_
_entity.id
_entity.type
_entity.pdbx_description
1 polymer ?
#
loop_
_entity_poly.entity_id
_entity_poly.type
_entity_poly.pdbx_seq_one_letter_code
_entity_poly.pdbx_strand_id
1 'polypeptide(L)'
;MKFRHMLTSAITAIIVSVIVVGGIIVVFEANGDEPDMSYKTLDLDAQITADGDLKVTQHIDVTLRDRSDDDYERPWKQLYQQYDLSEDAITNITDISVSDPFTGKEYPQGSIAIPSNYSKLEWNEQHAGQWYIADVTQGDSNPQPYDPQTQGFTAKHSNGNGESTTARVERELKSDSAATSAQHRTVEIGWNIPSISSASGLKFDVSMTFKNAVTKYKDVTAMQWEPFGKKNRIPIGKVTGTLTFPDGATSKNTWGWLHVTRANSTDRGKNGSLVFSADDIRSGDYLDIVAMFDSTLAGNVARTSGKDAKSTFMKIETQDEKEWRDEQRHSARMRVLSWVVTGALGIILCILGMIGAIRSIRASQYHGGIEYWRDPPDMSPASAAKLMGVLAGPSGLGGRDSSIRNRQMSSTVMSLASKGAIAIYPGPAELYVGYDMSATSATTLAAMIASNGKESELRKSSTVVILPVVYDNVESLNLSQSERAALDILVKAAALTGSRVYDLKAMKSALGKYSKAYKLQEAFDRACDKEFGRLGATQSTGYGARMCGVFGVLLSLVMTVRFVSSGSELALVLVECLPIMVVSIFIIKITRSTAITEAGQQYAGQVQGLKNYLEDFSDFTDRNVLDLTLWGRYMVYATAFGISAKAAAQLAKAYPEVTDPEWLDQNAASSYLYWPCRSYSLTSGSAFASAAGSFDASAFSANYGDFGAQLNSSFSDIRSTMAATAPSSSSGGSGGGFSGGSGGGFGGSSGGGGGGSFGGR
;
A
#
# COMPACT_ATOMS: atom_id res chain seq x y z
N MET A 1 21.09 -20.67 -12.54
CA MET A 1 19.67 -20.59 -12.10
C MET A 1 19.46 -19.69 -10.89
N LYS A 2 20.36 -19.69 -9.89
CA LYS A 2 20.26 -18.89 -8.64
C LYS A 2 20.24 -17.36 -8.89
N PHE A 3 21.04 -16.83 -9.83
CA PHE A 3 21.12 -15.40 -10.11
C PHE A 3 19.83 -14.83 -10.72
N ARG A 4 19.20 -15.52 -11.65
CA ARG A 4 17.93 -15.08 -12.27
C ARG A 4 16.79 -14.93 -11.22
N HIS A 5 16.70 -15.82 -10.24
CA HIS A 5 15.68 -15.72 -9.19
C HIS A 5 15.93 -14.56 -8.23
N MET A 6 17.17 -14.30 -7.88
CA MET A 6 17.50 -13.13 -7.06
C MET A 6 17.17 -11.83 -7.81
N LEU A 7 17.51 -11.78 -9.09
CA LEU A 7 17.22 -10.63 -9.95
C LEU A 7 15.70 -10.38 -10.07
N THR A 8 14.91 -11.44 -10.36
CA THR A 8 13.45 -11.30 -10.45
C THR A 8 12.81 -10.89 -9.11
N SER A 9 13.33 -11.40 -7.99
CA SER A 9 12.85 -10.99 -6.65
C SER A 9 13.17 -9.53 -6.36
N ALA A 10 14.35 -9.06 -6.72
CA ALA A 10 14.75 -7.66 -6.57
C ALA A 10 13.90 -6.72 -7.44
N ILE A 11 13.71 -7.06 -8.72
CA ILE A 11 12.87 -6.28 -9.63
C ILE A 11 11.43 -6.21 -9.12
N THR A 12 10.86 -7.34 -8.68
CA THR A 12 9.50 -7.36 -8.12
C THR A 12 9.41 -6.50 -6.85
N ALA A 13 10.40 -6.55 -5.97
CA ALA A 13 10.42 -5.73 -4.75
C ALA A 13 10.45 -4.24 -5.09
N ILE A 14 11.25 -3.82 -6.07
CA ILE A 14 11.32 -2.42 -6.52
C ILE A 14 9.96 -1.98 -7.09
N ILE A 15 9.39 -2.74 -8.03
CA ILE A 15 8.11 -2.40 -8.67
C ILE A 15 7.00 -2.25 -7.63
N VAL A 16 6.85 -3.23 -6.72
CA VAL A 16 5.81 -3.19 -5.69
C VAL A 16 6.02 -2.00 -4.76
N SER A 17 7.26 -1.71 -4.35
CA SER A 17 7.55 -0.58 -3.47
C SER A 17 7.24 0.77 -4.12
N VAL A 18 7.61 0.95 -5.39
CA VAL A 18 7.32 2.18 -6.15
C VAL A 18 5.80 2.37 -6.32
N ILE A 19 5.06 1.30 -6.62
CA ILE A 19 3.60 1.38 -6.75
C ILE A 19 2.95 1.74 -5.40
N VAL A 20 3.38 1.14 -4.30
CA VAL A 20 2.78 1.38 -2.97
C VAL A 20 3.11 2.79 -2.49
N VAL A 21 4.38 3.19 -2.48
CA VAL A 21 4.80 4.53 -2.02
C VAL A 21 4.24 5.61 -2.95
N GLY A 22 4.36 5.44 -4.26
CA GLY A 22 3.80 6.36 -5.25
C GLY A 22 2.28 6.47 -5.16
N GLY A 23 1.58 5.34 -4.95
CA GLY A 23 0.13 5.33 -4.75
C GLY A 23 -0.31 6.11 -3.50
N ILE A 24 0.43 5.99 -2.38
CA ILE A 24 0.15 6.78 -1.18
C ILE A 24 0.32 8.26 -1.47
N ILE A 25 1.42 8.67 -2.12
CA ILE A 25 1.68 10.07 -2.47
C ILE A 25 0.55 10.61 -3.34
N VAL A 26 0.19 9.91 -4.42
CA VAL A 26 -0.88 10.33 -5.34
C VAL A 26 -2.23 10.43 -4.63
N VAL A 27 -2.55 9.49 -3.73
CA VAL A 27 -3.81 9.53 -2.96
C VAL A 27 -3.83 10.73 -2.02
N PHE A 28 -2.72 11.08 -1.38
CA PHE A 28 -2.66 12.27 -0.53
C PHE A 28 -2.69 13.57 -1.33
N GLU A 29 -2.05 13.65 -2.50
CA GLU A 29 -2.13 14.80 -3.40
C GLU A 29 -3.53 14.95 -4.01
N ALA A 30 -4.18 13.83 -4.39
CA ALA A 30 -5.53 13.85 -4.97
C ALA A 30 -6.64 14.12 -3.94
N ASN A 31 -6.42 13.76 -2.66
CA ASN A 31 -7.36 14.05 -1.56
C ASN A 31 -7.01 15.33 -0.79
N GLY A 32 -5.97 16.04 -1.18
CA GLY A 32 -5.77 17.42 -0.76
C GLY A 32 -6.86 18.26 -1.40
N ASP A 33 -8.03 18.39 -0.75
CA ASP A 33 -9.09 19.29 -1.17
C ASP A 33 -8.47 20.68 -1.27
N GLU A 34 -8.18 21.12 -2.51
CA GLU A 34 -7.83 22.51 -2.72
C GLU A 34 -9.05 23.34 -2.34
N PRO A 35 -8.88 24.34 -1.48
CA PRO A 35 -10.01 25.08 -0.93
C PRO A 35 -10.82 25.76 -2.05
N ASP A 36 -12.13 25.73 -1.93
CA ASP A 36 -13.04 26.37 -2.89
C ASP A 36 -12.75 27.86 -3.03
N MET A 37 -12.27 28.49 -1.93
CA MET A 37 -11.87 29.89 -1.87
C MET A 37 -10.51 30.02 -1.18
N SER A 38 -9.64 30.86 -1.77
CA SER A 38 -8.37 31.23 -1.15
C SER A 38 -7.99 32.66 -1.50
N TYR A 39 -7.23 33.31 -0.63
CA TYR A 39 -6.56 34.58 -0.96
C TYR A 39 -5.16 34.27 -1.47
N LYS A 40 -4.86 34.73 -2.69
CA LYS A 40 -3.50 34.65 -3.22
C LYS A 40 -2.59 35.59 -2.44
N THR A 41 -3.05 36.82 -2.21
CA THR A 41 -2.39 37.84 -1.40
C THR A 41 -3.38 38.60 -0.57
N LEU A 42 -2.97 39.00 0.62
CA LEU A 42 -3.63 39.99 1.47
C LEU A 42 -2.57 41.03 1.87
N ASP A 43 -2.69 42.26 1.36
CA ASP A 43 -1.79 43.33 1.77
C ASP A 43 -2.55 44.35 2.64
N LEU A 44 -1.95 44.74 3.76
CA LEU A 44 -2.59 45.50 4.83
C LEU A 44 -1.89 46.84 5.04
N ASP A 45 -2.54 47.91 4.65
CA ASP A 45 -2.15 49.27 5.00
C ASP A 45 -2.92 49.72 6.25
N ALA A 46 -2.25 49.73 7.39
CA ALA A 46 -2.84 50.10 8.68
C ALA A 46 -2.20 51.34 9.30
N GLN A 47 -3.03 52.22 9.85
CA GLN A 47 -2.60 53.46 10.51
C GLN A 47 -3.28 53.65 11.84
N ILE A 48 -2.50 53.75 12.91
CA ILE A 48 -3.00 54.16 14.23
C ILE A 48 -3.11 55.66 14.24
N THR A 49 -4.29 56.20 14.54
CA THR A 49 -4.50 57.66 14.69
C THR A 49 -4.12 58.14 16.08
N ALA A 50 -3.90 59.45 16.24
CA ALA A 50 -3.60 60.02 17.57
C ALA A 50 -4.78 59.83 18.55
N ASP A 51 -6.03 59.79 18.05
CA ASP A 51 -7.23 59.58 18.90
C ASP A 51 -7.49 58.10 19.25
N GLY A 52 -6.63 57.18 18.79
CA GLY A 52 -6.65 55.77 19.18
C GLY A 52 -7.51 54.86 18.31
N ASP A 53 -7.93 55.34 17.14
CA ASP A 53 -8.57 54.52 16.12
C ASP A 53 -7.52 53.85 15.23
N LEU A 54 -7.89 52.74 14.57
CA LEU A 54 -7.08 52.04 13.59
C LEU A 54 -7.75 52.10 12.24
N LYS A 55 -7.15 52.86 11.30
CA LYS A 55 -7.58 52.84 9.90
C LYS A 55 -6.88 51.73 9.16
N VAL A 56 -7.64 50.94 8.42
CA VAL A 56 -7.10 49.79 7.67
C VAL A 56 -7.63 49.83 6.24
N THR A 57 -6.73 49.64 5.29
CA THR A 57 -7.07 49.32 3.90
C THR A 57 -6.47 47.92 3.63
N GLN A 58 -7.30 47.02 3.14
CA GLN A 58 -6.93 45.69 2.75
C GLN A 58 -6.97 45.57 1.25
N HIS A 59 -5.85 45.20 0.63
CA HIS A 59 -5.74 44.90 -0.79
C HIS A 59 -5.80 43.37 -0.95
N ILE A 60 -6.88 42.86 -1.48
CA ILE A 60 -7.22 41.44 -1.50
C ILE A 60 -7.13 40.89 -2.93
N ASP A 61 -6.46 39.80 -3.15
CA ASP A 61 -6.46 39.02 -4.39
C ASP A 61 -7.07 37.64 -4.12
N VAL A 62 -8.30 37.38 -4.59
CA VAL A 62 -9.11 36.20 -4.29
C VAL A 62 -9.13 35.26 -5.47
N THR A 63 -8.94 33.96 -5.18
CA THR A 63 -9.21 32.86 -6.11
C THR A 63 -10.45 32.10 -5.65
N LEU A 64 -11.40 31.93 -6.56
CA LEU A 64 -12.63 31.18 -6.40
C LEU A 64 -12.62 29.99 -7.35
N ARG A 65 -12.87 28.77 -6.87
CA ARG A 65 -13.00 27.56 -7.69
C ARG A 65 -14.46 27.21 -7.91
N ASP A 66 -14.71 26.46 -8.95
CA ASP A 66 -16.02 25.88 -9.17
C ASP A 66 -16.30 24.84 -8.06
N ARG A 67 -17.42 25.06 -7.38
CA ARG A 67 -17.92 24.21 -6.28
C ARG A 67 -19.24 23.54 -6.64
N SER A 68 -19.62 23.58 -7.93
CA SER A 68 -20.77 22.87 -8.45
C SER A 68 -20.51 21.35 -8.44
N ASP A 69 -21.54 20.58 -8.21
CA ASP A 69 -21.53 19.12 -8.36
C ASP A 69 -22.43 18.69 -9.52
N ASP A 70 -22.49 17.40 -9.84
CA ASP A 70 -23.25 16.87 -10.97
C ASP A 70 -24.76 17.21 -10.91
N ASP A 71 -25.27 17.52 -9.72
CA ASP A 71 -26.70 17.75 -9.49
C ASP A 71 -27.05 19.24 -9.27
N TYR A 72 -26.06 20.08 -8.81
CA TYR A 72 -26.34 21.45 -8.39
C TYR A 72 -25.23 22.42 -8.76
N GLU A 73 -25.59 23.49 -9.49
CA GLU A 73 -24.75 24.68 -9.69
C GLU A 73 -24.69 25.51 -8.40
N ARG A 74 -23.46 25.84 -7.95
CA ARG A 74 -23.20 26.61 -6.73
C ARG A 74 -22.32 27.83 -7.02
N PRO A 75 -22.77 28.79 -7.88
CA PRO A 75 -21.97 29.95 -8.20
C PRO A 75 -21.73 30.85 -7.00
N TRP A 76 -20.60 31.53 -7.00
CA TRP A 76 -20.25 32.54 -6.02
C TRP A 76 -21.03 33.81 -6.31
N LYS A 77 -21.60 34.43 -5.26
CA LYS A 77 -22.42 35.65 -5.37
C LYS A 77 -22.02 36.73 -4.38
N GLN A 78 -21.29 36.34 -3.32
CA GLN A 78 -20.90 37.25 -2.24
C GLN A 78 -19.53 36.84 -1.68
N LEU A 79 -18.78 37.85 -1.24
CA LEU A 79 -17.62 37.72 -0.37
C LEU A 79 -17.89 38.50 0.92
N TYR A 80 -17.32 38.06 2.03
CA TYR A 80 -17.53 38.73 3.30
C TYR A 80 -16.34 38.55 4.25
N GLN A 81 -16.28 39.48 5.22
CA GLN A 81 -15.36 39.47 6.35
C GLN A 81 -16.15 39.71 7.62
N GLN A 82 -15.86 38.92 8.67
CA GLN A 82 -16.49 39.05 9.97
C GLN A 82 -15.47 39.49 11.00
N TYR A 83 -15.87 40.40 11.89
CA TYR A 83 -15.02 40.94 12.96
C TYR A 83 -15.74 40.91 14.30
N ASP A 84 -15.02 40.52 15.35
CA ASP A 84 -15.53 40.52 16.72
C ASP A 84 -15.29 41.89 17.37
N LEU A 85 -16.38 42.59 17.68
CA LEU A 85 -16.37 43.85 18.42
C LEU A 85 -16.59 43.59 19.91
N SER A 86 -15.95 44.36 20.79
CA SER A 86 -16.15 44.27 22.23
C SER A 86 -15.92 45.60 22.92
N GLU A 87 -16.48 45.77 24.14
CA GLU A 87 -16.31 46.96 24.95
C GLU A 87 -14.87 47.21 25.38
N ASP A 88 -14.07 46.13 25.49
CA ASP A 88 -12.70 46.19 26.02
C ASP A 88 -11.59 46.09 24.94
N ALA A 89 -12.00 45.98 23.65
CA ALA A 89 -11.08 45.99 22.54
C ALA A 89 -11.56 46.99 21.44
N ILE A 90 -11.87 46.48 20.27
CA ILE A 90 -12.43 47.31 19.16
C ILE A 90 -13.94 47.48 19.40
N THR A 91 -14.38 48.72 19.54
CA THR A 91 -15.78 48.99 19.94
C THR A 91 -16.74 49.15 18.78
N ASN A 92 -16.24 49.45 17.60
CA ASN A 92 -17.09 49.73 16.41
C ASN A 92 -16.24 49.71 15.13
N ILE A 93 -16.91 49.61 13.98
CA ILE A 93 -16.32 49.72 12.65
C ILE A 93 -17.06 50.83 11.91
N THR A 94 -16.34 51.81 11.39
CA THR A 94 -16.89 52.94 10.63
C THR A 94 -16.10 53.20 9.33
N ASP A 95 -16.49 54.18 8.56
CA ASP A 95 -15.80 54.63 7.35
C ASP A 95 -15.50 53.47 6.36
N ILE A 96 -16.49 52.59 6.17
CA ILE A 96 -16.36 51.41 5.35
C ILE A 96 -16.49 51.79 3.89
N SER A 97 -15.54 51.33 3.08
CA SER A 97 -15.63 51.41 1.61
C SER A 97 -15.11 50.10 1.01
N VAL A 98 -15.72 49.72 -0.10
CA VAL A 98 -15.31 48.58 -0.92
C VAL A 98 -15.19 49.06 -2.35
N SER A 99 -14.09 48.82 -3.00
CA SER A 99 -13.84 49.18 -4.39
C SER A 99 -13.14 48.08 -5.16
N ASP A 100 -13.33 48.10 -6.48
CA ASP A 100 -12.57 47.28 -7.42
C ASP A 100 -11.36 48.11 -7.90
N PRO A 101 -10.13 47.79 -7.51
CA PRO A 101 -8.94 48.56 -7.88
C PRO A 101 -8.63 48.49 -9.39
N PHE A 102 -9.15 47.51 -10.11
CA PHE A 102 -8.91 47.35 -11.53
C PHE A 102 -9.78 48.34 -12.36
N THR A 103 -11.04 48.51 -11.98
CA THR A 103 -11.98 49.41 -12.66
C THR A 103 -12.08 50.77 -12.00
N GLY A 104 -11.57 50.95 -10.79
CA GLY A 104 -11.73 52.12 -9.94
C GLY A 104 -13.18 52.34 -9.47
N LYS A 105 -14.05 51.35 -9.60
CA LYS A 105 -15.46 51.46 -9.22
C LYS A 105 -15.61 51.29 -7.71
N GLU A 106 -16.16 52.31 -7.04
CA GLU A 106 -16.61 52.18 -5.66
C GLU A 106 -17.98 51.50 -5.60
N TYR A 107 -18.16 50.60 -4.61
CA TYR A 107 -19.42 49.94 -4.35
C TYR A 107 -20.24 50.81 -3.38
N PRO A 108 -21.50 51.16 -3.71
CA PRO A 108 -22.36 51.85 -2.77
C PRO A 108 -22.85 50.92 -1.68
N GLN A 109 -23.18 51.44 -0.51
CA GLN A 109 -23.83 50.67 0.55
C GLN A 109 -25.23 50.24 0.10
N GLY A 110 -25.53 48.97 0.25
CA GLY A 110 -26.79 48.33 -0.11
C GLY A 110 -27.48 47.66 1.07
N SER A 111 -28.49 46.88 0.73
CA SER A 111 -29.25 46.11 1.72
C SER A 111 -28.44 44.92 2.23
N ILE A 112 -28.68 44.50 3.50
CA ILE A 112 -28.07 43.32 4.08
C ILE A 112 -28.48 42.05 3.30
N ALA A 113 -27.55 41.14 3.15
CA ALA A 113 -27.78 39.85 2.54
C ALA A 113 -28.30 38.85 3.61
N ILE A 114 -29.49 38.31 3.37
CA ILE A 114 -30.08 37.27 4.22
C ILE A 114 -30.27 35.99 3.40
N PRO A 115 -30.26 34.77 4.01
CA PRO A 115 -30.37 33.51 3.29
C PRO A 115 -31.56 33.41 2.32
N SER A 116 -32.67 34.00 2.65
CA SER A 116 -33.87 34.03 1.80
C SER A 116 -33.74 34.91 0.56
N ASN A 117 -32.78 35.82 0.53
CA ASN A 117 -32.56 36.79 -0.54
C ASN A 117 -31.40 36.40 -1.44
N TYR A 118 -30.18 36.22 -0.89
CA TYR A 118 -28.97 36.03 -1.67
C TYR A 118 -28.95 34.68 -2.43
N SER A 119 -29.80 33.72 -2.05
CA SER A 119 -29.98 32.48 -2.82
C SER A 119 -30.66 32.72 -4.18
N LYS A 120 -31.34 33.84 -4.39
CA LYS A 120 -32.05 34.14 -5.61
C LYS A 120 -31.16 34.91 -6.60
N LEU A 121 -31.12 34.44 -7.84
CA LEU A 121 -30.30 35.05 -8.88
C LEU A 121 -30.74 36.52 -9.13
N GLU A 122 -32.04 36.77 -9.21
CA GLU A 122 -32.61 38.12 -9.41
C GLU A 122 -32.15 39.13 -8.34
N TRP A 123 -32.08 38.68 -7.07
CA TRP A 123 -31.59 39.51 -5.98
C TRP A 123 -30.11 39.82 -6.16
N ASN A 124 -29.32 38.83 -6.56
CA ASN A 124 -27.89 39.00 -6.81
C ASN A 124 -27.64 39.99 -7.97
N GLU A 125 -28.36 39.88 -9.09
CA GLU A 125 -28.24 40.79 -10.22
C GLU A 125 -28.55 42.26 -9.84
N GLN A 126 -29.54 42.47 -8.96
CA GLN A 126 -29.90 43.81 -8.49
C GLN A 126 -28.88 44.39 -7.50
N HIS A 127 -28.17 43.57 -6.73
CA HIS A 127 -27.29 44.02 -5.66
C HIS A 127 -25.80 43.80 -5.96
N ALA A 128 -25.44 43.20 -7.08
CA ALA A 128 -24.05 43.07 -7.51
C ALA A 128 -23.32 44.40 -7.60
N GLY A 129 -22.18 44.53 -6.96
CA GLY A 129 -21.43 45.77 -6.85
C GLY A 129 -21.92 46.69 -5.72
N GLN A 130 -22.60 46.16 -4.72
CA GLN A 130 -22.96 46.83 -3.46
C GLN A 130 -22.33 46.13 -2.27
N TRP A 131 -21.91 46.89 -1.25
CA TRP A 131 -21.49 46.34 0.04
C TRP A 131 -22.56 46.52 1.11
N TYR A 132 -22.51 45.76 2.18
CA TYR A 132 -23.41 45.88 3.34
C TYR A 132 -22.66 45.60 4.63
N ILE A 133 -23.28 46.00 5.76
CA ILE A 133 -22.82 45.62 7.12
C ILE A 133 -23.99 45.03 7.91
N ALA A 134 -23.74 43.94 8.65
CA ALA A 134 -24.76 43.24 9.41
C ALA A 134 -24.22 42.74 10.75
N ASP A 135 -25.09 42.63 11.77
CA ASP A 135 -24.80 41.92 13.01
C ASP A 135 -25.14 40.43 12.81
N VAL A 136 -24.12 39.60 12.92
CA VAL A 136 -24.20 38.14 12.79
C VAL A 136 -23.91 37.41 14.13
N THR A 137 -24.05 38.09 15.25
CA THR A 137 -23.80 37.51 16.58
C THR A 137 -24.68 36.29 16.85
N GLN A 138 -25.88 36.24 16.29
CA GLN A 138 -26.79 35.09 16.40
C GLN A 138 -26.60 34.02 15.33
N GLY A 139 -25.54 34.13 14.55
CA GLY A 139 -25.19 33.23 13.46
C GLY A 139 -25.54 33.76 12.07
N ASP A 140 -24.85 33.25 11.06
CA ASP A 140 -24.94 33.65 9.67
C ASP A 140 -26.31 33.40 9.01
N SER A 141 -27.13 32.55 9.63
CA SER A 141 -28.51 32.27 9.17
C SER A 141 -29.53 33.34 9.55
N ASN A 142 -29.18 34.25 10.47
CA ASN A 142 -30.09 35.29 10.97
C ASN A 142 -29.38 36.64 11.11
N PRO A 143 -28.79 37.20 10.02
CA PRO A 143 -28.12 38.48 10.08
C PRO A 143 -29.14 39.61 10.34
N GLN A 144 -28.76 40.54 11.22
CA GLN A 144 -29.56 41.73 11.56
C GLN A 144 -28.89 42.98 11.03
N PRO A 145 -29.66 44.03 10.69
CA PRO A 145 -29.09 45.33 10.33
C PRO A 145 -28.17 45.87 11.44
N TYR A 146 -27.01 46.35 11.06
CA TYR A 146 -26.08 47.00 11.97
C TYR A 146 -25.88 48.45 11.54
N ASP A 147 -26.13 49.41 12.47
CA ASP A 147 -25.89 50.84 12.25
C ASP A 147 -24.67 51.31 13.07
N PRO A 148 -23.50 51.56 12.44
CA PRO A 148 -22.34 52.03 13.13
C PRO A 148 -22.51 53.36 13.90
N GLN A 149 -23.51 54.17 13.54
CA GLN A 149 -23.74 55.49 14.19
C GLN A 149 -24.40 55.31 15.59
N THR A 150 -25.18 54.27 15.79
CA THR A 150 -26.01 54.10 17.01
C THR A 150 -25.70 52.85 17.83
N GLN A 151 -25.04 51.85 17.24
CA GLN A 151 -24.88 50.53 17.85
C GLN A 151 -23.47 50.17 18.29
N GLY A 152 -22.52 51.09 18.17
CA GLY A 152 -21.16 50.91 18.70
C GLY A 152 -21.13 50.82 20.22
N PHE A 153 -20.20 50.07 20.76
CA PHE A 153 -19.99 49.95 22.20
C PHE A 153 -19.30 51.20 22.80
N THR A 154 -19.59 51.48 24.06
CA THR A 154 -18.76 52.40 24.86
C THR A 154 -17.49 51.71 25.32
N ALA A 155 -16.34 52.34 25.07
CA ALA A 155 -15.05 51.76 25.42
C ALA A 155 -14.88 51.59 26.96
N LYS A 156 -14.52 50.37 27.38
CA LYS A 156 -14.24 50.01 28.76
C LYS A 156 -12.84 49.41 28.86
N HIS A 157 -12.22 49.45 30.03
CA HIS A 157 -10.97 48.75 30.29
C HIS A 157 -11.18 47.24 30.27
N SER A 158 -10.19 46.51 29.79
CA SER A 158 -10.19 45.05 29.90
C SER A 158 -10.14 44.63 31.37
N ASN A 159 -10.92 43.63 31.74
CA ASN A 159 -10.91 43.02 33.07
C ASN A 159 -9.74 42.07 33.30
N GLY A 160 -8.84 41.94 32.31
CA GLY A 160 -7.70 41.01 32.35
C GLY A 160 -8.09 39.55 32.13
N ASN A 161 -9.35 39.23 31.86
CA ASN A 161 -9.79 37.89 31.53
C ASN A 161 -9.55 37.63 30.03
N GLY A 162 -8.63 36.74 29.71
CA GLY A 162 -8.26 36.44 28.35
C GLY A 162 -6.76 36.09 28.22
N GLU A 163 -6.38 35.58 27.09
CA GLU A 163 -5.01 35.18 26.77
C GLU A 163 -4.27 36.22 25.91
N SER A 164 -4.96 37.27 25.47
CA SER A 164 -4.33 38.38 24.73
C SER A 164 -3.24 39.05 25.53
N THR A 165 -2.20 39.56 24.86
CA THR A 165 -1.11 40.30 25.53
C THR A 165 -1.67 41.46 26.32
N THR A 166 -2.62 42.23 25.80
CA THR A 166 -3.25 43.33 26.50
C THR A 166 -3.98 42.89 27.77
N ALA A 167 -4.75 41.79 27.73
CA ALA A 167 -5.42 41.23 28.91
C ALA A 167 -4.42 40.72 29.95
N ARG A 168 -3.31 40.08 29.53
CA ARG A 168 -2.23 39.64 30.41
C ARG A 168 -1.54 40.83 31.09
N VAL A 169 -1.30 41.91 30.35
CA VAL A 169 -0.74 43.13 30.91
C VAL A 169 -1.68 43.74 31.94
N GLU A 170 -2.97 43.89 31.65
CA GLU A 170 -3.97 44.43 32.62
C GLU A 170 -4.05 43.55 33.88
N ARG A 171 -3.95 42.25 33.75
CA ARG A 171 -3.87 41.31 34.89
C ARG A 171 -2.63 41.51 35.75
N GLU A 172 -1.44 41.64 35.13
CA GLU A 172 -0.19 41.91 35.87
C GLU A 172 -0.22 43.26 36.55
N LEU A 173 -0.79 44.26 35.92
CA LEU A 173 -0.94 45.59 36.48
C LEU A 173 -2.00 45.66 37.59
N LYS A 174 -2.73 44.58 37.87
CA LYS A 174 -3.81 44.53 38.87
C LYS A 174 -4.78 45.69 38.68
N SER A 175 -5.36 45.81 37.49
CA SER A 175 -6.36 46.85 37.19
C SER A 175 -7.59 46.65 38.10
N ASP A 176 -8.03 47.68 38.79
CA ASP A 176 -9.16 47.63 39.73
C ASP A 176 -10.53 47.54 39.03
N SER A 177 -10.57 47.11 37.79
CA SER A 177 -11.78 46.91 37.00
C SER A 177 -12.63 45.76 37.60
N ALA A 178 -13.81 46.09 38.07
CA ALA A 178 -14.76 45.08 38.50
C ALA A 178 -15.00 44.09 37.39
N ALA A 179 -14.97 42.78 37.73
CA ALA A 179 -15.03 41.67 36.80
C ALA A 179 -16.42 41.48 36.16
N THR A 180 -16.86 42.45 35.36
CA THR A 180 -18.03 42.28 34.45
C THR A 180 -17.53 41.76 33.13
N SER A 181 -18.12 40.69 32.62
CA SER A 181 -17.82 40.19 31.26
C SER A 181 -18.11 41.27 30.23
N ALA A 182 -17.16 41.58 29.35
CA ALA A 182 -17.34 42.52 28.26
C ALA A 182 -18.44 42.01 27.31
N GLN A 183 -19.27 42.91 26.81
CA GLN A 183 -20.22 42.56 25.75
C GLN A 183 -19.46 42.38 24.45
N HIS A 184 -19.91 41.40 23.67
CA HIS A 184 -19.35 41.07 22.37
C HIS A 184 -20.40 41.09 21.28
N ARG A 185 -19.98 41.41 20.07
CA ARG A 185 -20.81 41.37 18.87
C ARG A 185 -19.93 40.98 17.68
N THR A 186 -20.42 40.07 16.82
CA THR A 186 -19.78 39.77 15.56
C THR A 186 -20.47 40.54 14.44
N VAL A 187 -19.73 41.34 13.72
CA VAL A 187 -20.20 42.15 12.60
C VAL A 187 -19.63 41.63 11.31
N GLU A 188 -20.48 41.49 10.28
CA GLU A 188 -20.09 41.05 8.95
C GLU A 188 -20.11 42.27 7.99
N ILE A 189 -18.99 42.47 7.29
CA ILE A 189 -18.91 43.38 6.13
C ILE A 189 -18.89 42.47 4.91
N GLY A 190 -19.94 42.54 4.08
CA GLY A 190 -20.05 41.74 2.87
C GLY A 190 -20.19 42.61 1.62
N TRP A 191 -19.79 42.04 0.50
CA TRP A 191 -20.03 42.69 -0.80
C TRP A 191 -20.49 41.68 -1.84
N ASN A 192 -21.42 42.11 -2.67
CA ASN A 192 -22.04 41.30 -3.69
C ASN A 192 -21.25 41.38 -4.98
N ILE A 193 -20.91 40.24 -5.54
CA ILE A 193 -20.25 40.13 -6.86
C ILE A 193 -21.24 39.57 -7.89
N PRO A 194 -21.03 39.81 -9.19
CA PRO A 194 -21.78 39.10 -10.22
C PRO A 194 -21.67 37.57 -10.02
N SER A 195 -22.77 36.86 -10.29
CA SER A 195 -22.78 35.40 -10.16
C SER A 195 -21.75 34.75 -11.08
N ILE A 196 -20.76 34.01 -10.50
CA ILE A 196 -19.68 33.36 -11.25
C ILE A 196 -19.40 31.97 -10.67
N SER A 197 -19.08 31.00 -11.53
CA SER A 197 -18.71 29.65 -11.09
C SER A 197 -17.28 29.61 -10.55
N SER A 198 -16.35 30.30 -11.19
CA SER A 198 -14.94 30.35 -10.78
C SER A 198 -14.29 31.65 -11.21
N ALA A 199 -13.24 32.07 -10.52
CA ALA A 199 -12.40 33.19 -10.87
C ALA A 199 -10.98 33.05 -10.33
N SER A 200 -9.99 33.47 -11.08
CA SER A 200 -8.60 33.56 -10.64
C SER A 200 -8.19 35.03 -10.58
N GLY A 201 -7.97 35.55 -9.36
CA GLY A 201 -7.43 36.89 -9.16
C GLY A 201 -8.48 38.02 -9.20
N LEU A 202 -9.61 37.84 -8.54
CA LEU A 202 -10.52 38.93 -8.21
C LEU A 202 -9.87 39.84 -7.19
N LYS A 203 -9.85 41.15 -7.45
CA LYS A 203 -9.20 42.13 -6.56
C LYS A 203 -10.21 43.07 -5.95
N PHE A 204 -10.02 43.35 -4.67
CA PHE A 204 -10.83 44.30 -3.91
C PHE A 204 -9.96 45.10 -2.97
N ASP A 205 -10.26 46.41 -2.87
CA ASP A 205 -9.78 47.24 -1.79
C ASP A 205 -10.91 47.45 -0.80
N VAL A 206 -10.68 46.99 0.45
CA VAL A 206 -11.67 47.11 1.54
C VAL A 206 -11.07 48.01 2.61
N SER A 207 -11.60 49.19 2.80
CA SER A 207 -11.16 50.14 3.81
C SER A 207 -12.17 50.27 4.93
N MET A 208 -11.67 50.45 6.17
CA MET A 208 -12.50 50.63 7.37
C MET A 208 -11.71 51.30 8.49
N THR A 209 -12.44 51.86 9.43
CA THR A 209 -11.87 52.42 10.67
C THR A 209 -12.38 51.65 11.85
N PHE A 210 -11.47 50.94 12.57
CA PHE A 210 -11.73 50.32 13.84
C PHE A 210 -11.64 51.33 14.95
N LYS A 211 -12.75 51.54 15.68
CA LYS A 211 -12.86 52.56 16.71
C LYS A 211 -12.30 52.07 18.05
N ASN A 212 -11.58 53.00 18.74
CA ASN A 212 -11.05 52.79 20.06
C ASN A 212 -10.13 51.56 20.15
N ALA A 213 -9.24 51.37 19.15
CA ALA A 213 -8.37 50.21 19.07
C ALA A 213 -7.23 50.21 20.11
N VAL A 214 -6.89 51.35 20.72
CA VAL A 214 -5.77 51.45 21.63
C VAL A 214 -6.20 51.66 23.10
N THR A 215 -5.28 51.36 24.04
CA THR A 215 -5.35 51.80 25.43
C THR A 215 -4.13 52.67 25.73
N LYS A 216 -4.33 53.89 26.28
CA LYS A 216 -3.30 54.83 26.67
C LYS A 216 -2.95 54.62 28.14
N TYR A 217 -1.72 54.16 28.38
CA TYR A 217 -1.09 54.07 29.71
C TYR A 217 -0.31 55.34 30.00
N LYS A 218 0.25 55.45 31.18
CA LYS A 218 1.03 56.63 31.59
C LYS A 218 2.29 56.81 30.72
N ASP A 219 2.98 55.73 30.37
CA ASP A 219 4.25 55.73 29.65
C ASP A 219 4.16 55.31 28.19
N VAL A 220 3.17 54.50 27.83
CA VAL A 220 2.95 54.02 26.43
C VAL A 220 1.46 53.99 26.10
N THR A 221 1.18 54.00 24.79
CA THR A 221 -0.13 53.64 24.25
C THR A 221 0.03 52.32 23.48
N ALA A 222 -0.86 51.34 23.75
CA ALA A 222 -0.72 50.01 23.20
C ALA A 222 -1.98 49.55 22.51
N MET A 223 -1.81 48.74 21.50
CA MET A 223 -2.86 48.08 20.69
C MET A 223 -2.52 46.61 20.51
N GLN A 224 -3.57 45.77 20.47
CA GLN A 224 -3.51 44.45 19.94
C GLN A 224 -4.59 44.30 18.89
N TRP A 225 -4.20 43.89 17.71
CA TRP A 225 -5.12 43.76 16.55
C TRP A 225 -4.88 42.42 15.84
N GLU A 226 -5.96 41.71 15.65
CA GLU A 226 -6.00 40.42 14.96
C GLU A 226 -6.72 40.61 13.61
N PRO A 227 -6.01 40.85 12.47
CA PRO A 227 -6.65 40.98 11.15
C PRO A 227 -7.50 39.77 10.79
N PHE A 228 -7.04 38.59 11.16
CA PHE A 228 -7.81 37.35 11.09
C PHE A 228 -7.40 36.38 12.21
N GLY A 229 -8.40 35.72 12.77
CA GLY A 229 -8.24 34.82 13.89
C GLY A 229 -8.36 33.35 13.52
N LYS A 230 -8.31 32.48 14.53
CA LYS A 230 -8.44 31.02 14.40
C LYS A 230 -9.77 30.54 13.80
N LYS A 231 -10.78 31.40 13.76
CA LYS A 231 -12.05 31.12 13.10
C LYS A 231 -11.94 31.19 11.57
N ASN A 232 -10.89 31.84 11.03
CA ASN A 232 -10.69 31.96 9.59
C ASN A 232 -10.43 30.59 8.96
N ARG A 233 -11.20 30.24 7.94
CA ARG A 233 -11.09 29.01 7.19
C ARG A 233 -10.49 29.17 5.81
N ILE A 234 -10.32 30.42 5.37
CA ILE A 234 -9.81 30.75 4.05
C ILE A 234 -8.29 30.79 4.10
N PRO A 235 -7.59 29.95 3.37
CA PRO A 235 -6.12 30.00 3.28
C PRO A 235 -5.67 31.25 2.54
N ILE A 236 -4.48 31.75 2.95
CA ILE A 236 -3.86 32.94 2.35
C ILE A 236 -2.43 32.59 1.95
N GLY A 237 -2.12 32.69 0.67
CA GLY A 237 -0.79 32.38 0.15
C GLY A 237 0.30 33.29 0.73
N LYS A 238 0.03 34.60 0.74
CA LYS A 238 0.95 35.59 1.30
C LYS A 238 0.20 36.73 1.96
N VAL A 239 0.59 37.08 3.16
CA VAL A 239 0.19 38.30 3.86
C VAL A 239 1.37 39.25 3.86
N THR A 240 1.15 40.51 3.50
CA THR A 240 2.10 41.61 3.70
C THR A 240 1.38 42.75 4.40
N GLY A 241 2.11 43.65 5.02
CA GLY A 241 1.47 44.82 5.55
C GLY A 241 2.41 45.82 6.20
N THR A 242 1.89 47.00 6.38
CA THR A 242 2.57 48.14 7.05
C THR A 242 1.63 48.74 8.08
N LEU A 243 2.08 48.76 9.35
CA LEU A 243 1.41 49.48 10.43
C LEU A 243 2.16 50.78 10.74
N THR A 244 1.51 51.90 10.50
CA THR A 244 2.03 53.24 10.78
C THR A 244 1.51 53.76 12.11
N PHE A 245 2.31 54.56 12.75
CA PHE A 245 2.01 55.20 14.04
C PHE A 245 1.67 56.67 13.87
N PRO A 246 1.13 57.35 14.93
CA PRO A 246 0.81 58.79 14.86
C PRO A 246 2.03 59.64 14.56
N ASP A 247 1.80 60.86 14.12
CA ASP A 247 2.83 61.86 13.80
C ASP A 247 3.81 62.03 14.97
N GLY A 248 5.11 62.14 14.66
CA GLY A 248 6.18 62.21 15.64
C GLY A 248 6.75 60.84 16.03
N ALA A 249 6.22 59.75 15.48
CA ALA A 249 6.74 58.41 15.68
C ALA A 249 8.11 58.20 15.03
N THR A 250 8.95 57.44 15.68
CA THR A 250 10.30 57.06 15.26
C THR A 250 10.58 55.64 15.73
N SER A 251 11.63 55.00 15.22
CA SER A 251 12.05 53.67 15.71
C SER A 251 12.48 53.62 17.16
N LYS A 252 12.68 54.78 17.82
CA LYS A 252 13.08 54.85 19.24
C LYS A 252 11.87 54.91 20.20
N ASN A 253 10.71 55.37 19.72
CA ASN A 253 9.49 55.53 20.52
C ASN A 253 8.32 54.70 20.06
N THR A 254 8.57 53.68 19.22
CA THR A 254 7.57 52.70 18.76
C THR A 254 8.11 51.27 18.92
N TRP A 255 7.23 50.35 19.21
CA TRP A 255 7.51 48.88 19.33
C TRP A 255 6.39 48.11 18.65
N GLY A 256 6.70 46.96 18.07
CA GLY A 256 5.72 46.12 17.45
C GLY A 256 6.19 44.66 17.33
N TRP A 257 5.27 43.75 17.53
CA TRP A 257 5.47 42.29 17.45
C TRP A 257 4.39 41.67 16.59
N LEU A 258 4.75 40.58 15.93
CA LEU A 258 3.87 39.81 15.08
C LEU A 258 3.78 38.37 15.66
N HIS A 259 2.57 37.93 15.95
CA HIS A 259 2.30 36.58 16.42
C HIS A 259 1.62 35.80 15.30
N VAL A 260 2.32 34.82 14.76
CA VAL A 260 1.84 33.93 13.70
C VAL A 260 2.60 32.61 13.75
N THR A 261 1.93 31.52 13.43
CA THR A 261 2.52 30.17 13.50
C THR A 261 3.36 29.80 12.28
N ARG A 262 3.27 30.58 11.22
CA ARG A 262 3.93 30.34 9.92
C ARG A 262 5.24 31.12 9.78
N ALA A 263 5.94 30.84 8.66
CA ALA A 263 7.11 31.60 8.28
C ALA A 263 6.75 33.09 8.17
N ASN A 264 7.49 33.94 8.85
CA ASN A 264 7.19 35.35 8.92
C ASN A 264 8.47 36.20 9.03
N SER A 265 8.31 37.46 8.72
CA SER A 265 9.36 38.49 8.95
C SER A 265 8.74 39.79 9.39
N THR A 266 9.50 40.52 10.22
CA THR A 266 9.17 41.91 10.64
C THR A 266 10.36 42.81 10.42
N ASP A 267 10.11 44.03 9.98
CA ASP A 267 11.13 45.06 9.80
C ASP A 267 10.61 46.45 10.28
N ARG A 268 11.49 47.40 10.44
CA ARG A 268 11.18 48.78 10.84
C ARG A 268 11.30 49.71 9.64
N GLY A 269 10.17 50.24 9.21
CA GLY A 269 10.10 51.20 8.11
C GLY A 269 10.37 52.64 8.55
N LYS A 270 10.05 53.56 7.64
CA LYS A 270 10.13 55.00 7.90
C LYS A 270 9.24 55.40 9.07
N ASN A 271 9.67 56.39 9.86
CA ASN A 271 8.92 56.87 11.03
C ASN A 271 8.56 55.75 12.05
N GLY A 272 9.40 54.71 12.15
CA GLY A 272 9.21 53.62 13.08
C GLY A 272 8.04 52.71 12.79
N SER A 273 7.46 52.74 11.57
CA SER A 273 6.39 51.81 11.15
C SER A 273 6.84 50.35 11.28
N LEU A 274 5.90 49.48 11.55
CA LEU A 274 6.11 48.02 11.52
C LEU A 274 5.75 47.51 10.12
N VAL A 275 6.73 46.96 9.42
CA VAL A 275 6.52 46.24 8.15
C VAL A 275 6.58 44.77 8.46
N PHE A 276 5.61 43.98 7.96
CA PHE A 276 5.54 42.57 8.25
C PHE A 276 5.12 41.73 7.02
N SER A 277 5.52 40.48 7.05
CA SER A 277 5.04 39.47 6.10
C SER A 277 4.87 38.12 6.75
N ALA A 278 3.94 37.33 6.22
CA ALA A 278 3.74 35.91 6.58
C ALA A 278 3.31 35.13 5.36
N ASP A 279 3.81 33.91 5.23
CA ASP A 279 3.56 33.04 4.08
C ASP A 279 2.82 31.75 4.48
N ASP A 280 2.06 31.17 3.55
CA ASP A 280 1.38 29.88 3.70
C ASP A 280 0.45 29.80 4.92
N ILE A 281 -0.41 30.80 5.09
CA ILE A 281 -1.45 30.81 6.12
C ILE A 281 -2.53 29.79 5.76
N ARG A 282 -2.79 28.84 6.63
CA ARG A 282 -3.77 27.77 6.42
C ARG A 282 -5.06 28.04 7.20
N SER A 283 -6.08 27.27 6.87
CA SER A 283 -7.34 27.25 7.63
C SER A 283 -7.08 27.06 9.13
N GLY A 284 -7.57 27.99 9.95
CA GLY A 284 -7.41 27.99 11.39
C GLY A 284 -6.10 28.60 11.93
N ASP A 285 -5.19 29.05 11.06
CA ASP A 285 -4.09 29.91 11.47
C ASP A 285 -4.59 31.33 11.76
N TYR A 286 -3.82 32.07 12.53
CA TYR A 286 -4.12 33.45 12.91
C TYR A 286 -2.92 34.36 12.68
N LEU A 287 -3.19 35.66 12.59
CA LEU A 287 -2.18 36.71 12.60
C LEU A 287 -2.60 37.77 13.60
N ASP A 288 -1.75 38.04 14.58
CA ASP A 288 -2.01 38.98 15.66
C ASP A 288 -0.84 39.94 15.78
N ILE A 289 -1.12 41.24 15.88
CA ILE A 289 -0.18 42.32 15.90
C ILE A 289 -0.28 43.04 17.26
N VAL A 290 0.76 43.03 18.04
CA VAL A 290 0.88 43.87 19.23
C VAL A 290 1.77 45.06 18.90
N ALA A 291 1.27 46.26 19.13
CA ALA A 291 1.97 47.49 18.83
C ALA A 291 1.91 48.45 20.01
N MET A 292 3.01 49.16 20.27
CA MET A 292 3.11 50.21 21.28
C MET A 292 3.81 51.44 20.72
N PHE A 293 3.46 52.58 21.23
CA PHE A 293 4.16 53.84 21.00
C PHE A 293 4.13 54.72 22.23
N ASP A 294 4.99 55.73 22.26
CA ASP A 294 5.08 56.64 23.40
C ASP A 294 3.74 57.36 23.65
N SER A 295 3.29 57.39 24.93
CA SER A 295 1.98 57.96 25.25
C SER A 295 1.82 59.43 24.91
N THR A 296 2.92 60.15 24.74
CA THR A 296 2.91 61.58 24.36
C THR A 296 2.43 61.82 22.92
N LEU A 297 2.47 60.79 22.07
CA LEU A 297 1.98 60.83 20.69
C LEU A 297 0.47 60.57 20.59
N ALA A 298 -0.16 60.11 21.67
CA ALA A 298 -1.61 59.85 21.71
C ALA A 298 -2.34 61.08 22.21
N GLY A 299 -3.40 61.44 21.48
CA GLY A 299 -4.33 62.53 21.82
C GLY A 299 -5.39 62.12 22.84
N ASN A 300 -6.64 62.34 22.50
CA ASN A 300 -7.81 62.07 23.33
C ASN A 300 -8.30 60.63 23.13
N VAL A 301 -7.66 59.67 23.79
CA VAL A 301 -7.99 58.25 23.69
C VAL A 301 -9.09 57.86 24.66
N ALA A 302 -10.08 57.12 24.24
CA ALA A 302 -11.24 56.73 25.06
C ALA A 302 -10.87 55.81 26.28
N ARG A 303 -9.87 54.93 26.13
CA ARG A 303 -9.38 54.08 27.22
C ARG A 303 -8.05 54.61 27.75
N THR A 304 -8.02 55.00 29.03
CA THR A 304 -6.82 55.58 29.68
C THR A 304 -6.51 54.88 30.99
N SER A 305 -5.29 54.50 31.24
CA SER A 305 -4.81 53.94 32.52
C SER A 305 -3.67 54.81 33.10
N GLY A 306 -3.72 55.12 34.38
CA GLY A 306 -2.67 55.89 35.09
C GLY A 306 -1.43 55.05 35.44
N LYS A 307 -1.31 53.82 34.97
CA LYS A 307 -0.22 52.88 35.32
C LYS A 307 0.86 52.91 34.24
N ASP A 308 2.08 52.62 34.62
CA ASP A 308 3.20 52.39 33.70
C ASP A 308 3.11 50.94 33.16
N ALA A 309 3.05 50.74 31.86
CA ALA A 309 2.80 49.42 31.24
C ALA A 309 3.94 48.95 30.33
N LYS A 310 4.82 49.81 29.86
CA LYS A 310 5.90 49.48 28.91
C LYS A 310 6.74 48.29 29.35
N SER A 311 7.20 48.31 30.61
CA SER A 311 8.05 47.20 31.13
C SER A 311 7.32 45.88 31.17
N THR A 312 6.02 45.88 31.45
CA THR A 312 5.18 44.67 31.50
C THR A 312 4.95 44.10 30.08
N PHE A 313 4.63 44.95 29.11
CA PHE A 313 4.54 44.54 27.69
C PHE A 313 5.86 43.95 27.19
N MET A 314 6.97 44.64 27.39
CA MET A 314 8.30 44.17 26.97
C MET A 314 8.66 42.83 27.61
N LYS A 315 8.32 42.63 28.88
CA LYS A 315 8.56 41.34 29.57
C LYS A 315 7.74 40.22 28.97
N ILE A 316 6.45 40.43 28.77
CA ILE A 316 5.51 39.43 28.20
C ILE A 316 5.96 39.07 26.77
N GLU A 317 6.16 40.07 25.90
CA GLU A 317 6.55 39.85 24.53
C GLU A 317 7.94 39.18 24.42
N THR A 318 8.91 39.53 25.26
CA THR A 318 10.22 38.85 25.28
C THR A 318 10.09 37.41 25.72
N GLN A 319 9.20 37.11 26.65
CA GLN A 319 8.92 35.75 27.11
C GLN A 319 8.22 34.92 25.99
N ASP A 320 7.20 35.47 25.36
CA ASP A 320 6.45 34.82 24.28
C ASP A 320 7.37 34.54 23.07
N GLU A 321 8.23 35.48 22.69
CA GLU A 321 9.24 35.28 21.64
C GLU A 321 10.22 34.17 22.00
N LYS A 322 10.66 34.09 23.26
CA LYS A 322 11.54 33.01 23.71
C LYS A 322 10.84 31.66 23.67
N GLU A 323 9.62 31.58 24.20
CA GLU A 323 8.82 30.34 24.19
C GLU A 323 8.58 29.86 22.76
N TRP A 324 8.18 30.76 21.86
CA TRP A 324 8.01 30.42 20.44
C TRP A 324 9.30 29.91 19.80
N ARG A 325 10.43 30.53 20.04
CA ARG A 325 11.75 30.08 19.53
C ARG A 325 12.13 28.71 20.08
N ASP A 326 11.87 28.47 21.35
CA ASP A 326 12.19 27.20 22.01
C ASP A 326 11.26 26.08 21.49
N GLU A 327 9.97 26.33 21.26
CA GLU A 327 9.05 25.41 20.64
C GLU A 327 9.45 25.07 19.19
N GLN A 328 9.82 26.05 18.38
CA GLN A 328 10.32 25.84 17.03
C GLN A 328 11.59 24.98 17.02
N ARG A 329 12.55 25.27 17.90
CA ARG A 329 13.76 24.46 18.05
C ARG A 329 13.46 23.04 18.52
N HIS A 330 12.54 22.89 19.48
CA HIS A 330 12.11 21.59 19.99
C HIS A 330 11.44 20.76 18.88
N SER A 331 10.49 21.34 18.17
CA SER A 331 9.80 20.66 17.08
C SER A 331 10.73 20.26 15.93
N ALA A 332 11.68 21.14 15.57
CA ALA A 332 12.71 20.83 14.59
C ALA A 332 13.62 19.67 15.04
N ARG A 333 14.08 19.70 16.31
CA ARG A 333 14.90 18.62 16.90
C ARG A 333 14.13 17.30 16.94
N MET A 334 12.86 17.31 17.35
CA MET A 334 12.02 16.12 17.40
C MET A 334 11.76 15.53 16.00
N ARG A 335 11.61 16.37 14.98
CA ARG A 335 11.55 15.93 13.59
C ARG A 335 12.83 15.19 13.18
N VAL A 336 13.98 15.83 13.33
CA VAL A 336 15.27 15.23 12.99
C VAL A 336 15.49 13.93 13.79
N LEU A 337 15.20 13.93 15.09
CA LEU A 337 15.34 12.75 15.94
C LEU A 337 14.44 11.61 15.45
N SER A 338 13.20 11.90 15.08
CA SER A 338 12.28 10.89 14.55
C SER A 338 12.81 10.27 13.25
N TRP A 339 13.38 11.06 12.34
CA TRP A 339 14.03 10.57 11.12
C TRP A 339 15.21 9.64 11.42
N VAL A 340 16.11 10.09 12.30
CA VAL A 340 17.30 9.29 12.67
C VAL A 340 16.90 7.98 13.34
N VAL A 341 15.95 8.00 14.27
CA VAL A 341 15.51 6.81 15.01
C VAL A 341 14.81 5.82 14.08
N THR A 342 13.92 6.30 13.22
CA THR A 342 13.18 5.42 12.30
C THR A 342 14.05 4.86 11.19
N GLY A 343 14.96 5.67 10.64
CA GLY A 343 15.95 5.21 9.67
C GLY A 343 16.89 4.16 10.28
N ALA A 344 17.41 4.41 11.48
CA ALA A 344 18.25 3.45 12.18
C ALA A 344 17.52 2.13 12.47
N LEU A 345 16.26 2.20 12.92
CA LEU A 345 15.43 1.02 13.17
C LEU A 345 15.19 0.24 11.84
N GLY A 346 14.88 0.93 10.77
CA GLY A 346 14.70 0.33 9.44
C GLY A 346 15.97 -0.38 8.95
N ILE A 347 17.14 0.26 9.09
CA ILE A 347 18.44 -0.34 8.73
C ILE A 347 18.72 -1.59 9.59
N ILE A 348 18.49 -1.53 10.90
CA ILE A 348 18.67 -2.68 11.79
C ILE A 348 17.77 -3.84 11.37
N LEU A 349 16.48 -3.59 11.10
CA LEU A 349 15.56 -4.62 10.61
C LEU A 349 16.01 -5.23 9.29
N CYS A 350 16.50 -4.41 8.36
CA CYS A 350 17.04 -4.87 7.07
C CYS A 350 18.30 -5.74 7.27
N ILE A 351 19.23 -5.34 8.13
CA ILE A 351 20.45 -6.12 8.40
C ILE A 351 20.12 -7.45 9.07
N LEU A 352 19.33 -7.43 10.14
CA LEU A 352 18.93 -8.66 10.85
C LEU A 352 18.12 -9.61 9.96
N GLY A 353 17.17 -9.03 9.19
CA GLY A 353 16.39 -9.78 8.22
C GLY A 353 17.26 -10.40 7.12
N MET A 354 18.23 -9.67 6.59
CA MET A 354 19.15 -10.17 5.55
C MET A 354 20.06 -11.30 6.10
N ILE A 355 20.63 -11.13 7.28
CA ILE A 355 21.43 -12.17 7.94
C ILE A 355 20.58 -13.43 8.14
N GLY A 356 19.35 -13.28 8.65
CA GLY A 356 18.42 -14.39 8.83
C GLY A 356 18.03 -15.06 7.51
N ALA A 357 17.80 -14.28 6.44
CA ALA A 357 17.50 -14.80 5.12
C ALA A 357 18.67 -15.60 4.53
N ILE A 358 19.90 -15.09 4.64
CA ILE A 358 21.11 -15.78 4.18
C ILE A 358 21.30 -17.10 4.96
N ARG A 359 21.11 -17.08 6.29
CA ARG A 359 21.16 -18.29 7.13
C ARG A 359 20.10 -19.30 6.70
N SER A 360 18.87 -18.87 6.44
CA SER A 360 17.80 -19.75 5.98
C SER A 360 18.09 -20.37 4.61
N ILE A 361 18.70 -19.62 3.71
CA ILE A 361 19.12 -20.12 2.38
C ILE A 361 20.21 -21.18 2.55
N ARG A 362 21.23 -20.94 3.36
CA ARG A 362 22.30 -21.91 3.62
C ARG A 362 21.73 -23.17 4.27
N ALA A 363 20.91 -23.02 5.30
CA ALA A 363 20.30 -24.15 6.01
C ALA A 363 19.39 -25.03 5.12
N SER A 364 18.93 -24.53 3.98
CA SER A 364 18.11 -25.28 3.02
C SER A 364 18.89 -25.94 1.87
N GLN A 365 20.20 -25.85 1.89
CA GLN A 365 21.09 -26.45 0.87
C GLN A 365 21.67 -27.78 1.37
N TYR A 366 22.01 -28.63 0.40
CA TYR A 366 22.81 -29.83 0.67
C TYR A 366 24.29 -29.42 0.81
N HIS A 367 24.94 -29.91 1.87
CA HIS A 367 26.35 -29.63 2.19
C HIS A 367 27.22 -30.90 2.27
N GLY A 368 26.65 -32.09 1.95
CA GLY A 368 27.38 -33.33 1.97
C GLY A 368 28.26 -33.56 0.75
N GLY A 369 29.08 -34.62 0.78
CA GLY A 369 30.03 -34.99 -0.28
C GLY A 369 29.52 -36.01 -1.27
N ILE A 370 28.25 -36.42 -1.24
CA ILE A 370 27.69 -37.42 -2.17
C ILE A 370 27.42 -36.72 -3.51
N GLU A 371 28.24 -37.01 -4.52
CA GLU A 371 28.10 -36.50 -5.87
C GLU A 371 27.18 -37.38 -6.71
N TYR A 372 27.35 -38.68 -6.64
CA TYR A 372 26.53 -39.69 -7.32
C TYR A 372 26.04 -40.74 -6.35
N TRP A 373 24.80 -41.18 -6.54
CA TRP A 373 24.16 -42.24 -5.75
C TRP A 373 23.38 -43.16 -6.69
N ARG A 374 23.60 -44.46 -6.59
CA ARG A 374 23.09 -45.46 -7.55
C ARG A 374 21.76 -46.06 -7.14
N ASP A 375 21.60 -46.32 -5.83
CA ASP A 375 20.41 -46.97 -5.34
C ASP A 375 19.21 -46.02 -5.24
N PRO A 376 17.96 -46.49 -5.52
CA PRO A 376 16.78 -45.70 -5.19
C PRO A 376 16.77 -45.35 -3.68
N PRO A 377 16.49 -44.08 -3.33
CA PRO A 377 16.48 -43.65 -1.95
C PRO A 377 15.45 -44.43 -1.11
N ASP A 378 15.75 -44.67 0.18
CA ASP A 378 14.81 -45.33 1.10
C ASP A 378 13.70 -44.40 1.57
N MET A 379 12.91 -43.95 0.60
CA MET A 379 11.75 -43.08 0.79
C MET A 379 10.75 -43.23 -0.34
N SER A 380 9.50 -42.86 -0.10
CA SER A 380 8.49 -42.84 -1.17
C SER A 380 8.83 -41.81 -2.27
N PRO A 381 8.43 -42.08 -3.53
CA PRO A 381 8.63 -41.12 -4.62
C PRO A 381 7.99 -39.75 -4.35
N ALA A 382 6.86 -39.73 -3.65
CA ALA A 382 6.20 -38.48 -3.21
C ALA A 382 7.10 -37.70 -2.23
N SER A 383 7.75 -38.39 -1.29
CA SER A 383 8.70 -37.78 -0.35
C SER A 383 9.96 -37.26 -1.05
N ALA A 384 10.48 -38.03 -2.01
CA ALA A 384 11.62 -37.62 -2.84
C ALA A 384 11.31 -36.36 -3.69
N ALA A 385 10.12 -36.26 -4.28
CA ALA A 385 9.64 -35.08 -5.01
C ALA A 385 9.57 -33.84 -4.11
N LYS A 386 9.11 -34.01 -2.87
CA LYS A 386 9.02 -32.90 -1.89
C LYS A 386 10.41 -32.43 -1.46
N LEU A 387 11.32 -33.36 -1.16
CA LEU A 387 12.68 -33.03 -0.76
C LEU A 387 13.45 -32.32 -1.89
N MET A 388 13.29 -32.79 -3.13
CA MET A 388 13.84 -32.11 -4.31
C MET A 388 13.28 -30.70 -4.46
N GLY A 389 12.01 -30.48 -4.13
CA GLY A 389 11.39 -29.17 -4.06
C GLY A 389 12.09 -28.24 -3.07
N VAL A 390 12.42 -28.73 -1.88
CA VAL A 390 13.15 -27.97 -0.86
C VAL A 390 14.56 -27.60 -1.35
N LEU A 391 15.30 -28.55 -1.92
CA LEU A 391 16.65 -28.35 -2.47
C LEU A 391 16.68 -27.33 -3.60
N ALA A 392 15.69 -27.33 -4.47
CA ALA A 392 15.62 -26.42 -5.59
C ALA A 392 15.32 -24.95 -5.21
N GLY A 393 14.78 -24.69 -4.00
CA GLY A 393 14.53 -23.34 -3.45
C GLY A 393 13.24 -22.66 -3.95
N PRO A 394 12.87 -21.49 -3.45
CA PRO A 394 11.62 -20.82 -3.78
C PRO A 394 11.55 -20.37 -5.27
N SER A 395 10.42 -20.62 -5.88
CA SER A 395 10.04 -19.99 -7.15
C SER A 395 8.67 -19.36 -6.94
N GLY A 396 8.54 -18.07 -7.15
CA GLY A 396 7.33 -17.27 -7.22
C GLY A 396 6.06 -17.69 -6.48
N LEU A 397 5.19 -16.76 -6.23
CA LEU A 397 3.90 -16.95 -5.55
C LEU A 397 3.09 -18.15 -6.09
N GLY A 398 2.89 -19.16 -5.25
CA GLY A 398 1.90 -20.25 -5.42
C GLY A 398 2.18 -21.32 -6.49
N GLY A 399 3.01 -21.06 -7.49
CA GLY A 399 3.18 -21.98 -8.62
C GLY A 399 4.03 -23.21 -8.33
N ARG A 400 4.84 -23.20 -7.29
CA ARG A 400 5.76 -24.29 -6.98
C ARG A 400 5.13 -25.40 -6.16
N ASP A 401 4.29 -25.07 -5.19
CA ASP A 401 3.59 -26.09 -4.39
C ASP A 401 2.69 -26.95 -5.28
N SER A 402 2.00 -26.35 -6.23
CA SER A 402 1.22 -27.08 -7.22
C SER A 402 2.09 -27.98 -8.10
N SER A 403 3.25 -27.50 -8.57
CA SER A 403 4.19 -28.30 -9.36
C SER A 403 4.80 -29.46 -8.58
N ILE A 404 5.12 -29.27 -7.28
CA ILE A 404 5.60 -30.34 -6.41
C ILE A 404 4.49 -31.36 -6.19
N ARG A 405 3.27 -30.91 -5.85
CA ARG A 405 2.11 -31.81 -5.65
C ARG A 405 1.77 -32.62 -6.90
N ASN A 406 1.89 -32.02 -8.09
CA ASN A 406 1.67 -32.73 -9.35
C ASN A 406 2.74 -33.81 -9.57
N ARG A 407 4.02 -33.52 -9.31
CA ARG A 407 5.10 -34.51 -9.37
C ARG A 407 4.96 -35.61 -8.33
N GLN A 408 4.47 -35.30 -7.12
CA GLN A 408 4.13 -36.31 -6.13
C GLN A 408 3.07 -37.28 -6.67
N MET A 409 1.99 -36.79 -7.25
CA MET A 409 0.95 -37.62 -7.82
C MET A 409 1.47 -38.48 -9.00
N SER A 410 2.11 -37.84 -9.98
CA SER A 410 2.60 -38.52 -11.19
C SER A 410 3.63 -39.59 -10.85
N SER A 411 4.60 -39.31 -9.96
CA SER A 411 5.60 -40.29 -9.55
C SER A 411 5.00 -41.43 -8.71
N THR A 412 3.99 -41.13 -7.89
CA THR A 412 3.26 -42.17 -7.13
C THR A 412 2.46 -43.08 -8.05
N VAL A 413 1.79 -42.54 -9.07
CA VAL A 413 1.09 -43.34 -10.06
C VAL A 413 2.06 -44.20 -10.87
N MET A 414 3.23 -43.68 -11.25
CA MET A 414 4.26 -44.48 -11.89
C MET A 414 4.81 -45.55 -10.96
N SER A 415 4.92 -45.31 -9.66
CA SER A 415 5.31 -46.31 -8.67
C SER A 415 4.28 -47.43 -8.58
N LEU A 416 2.98 -47.13 -8.61
CA LEU A 416 1.93 -48.12 -8.67
C LEU A 416 2.05 -49.00 -9.93
N ALA A 417 2.42 -48.41 -11.06
CA ALA A 417 2.68 -49.19 -12.28
C ALA A 417 3.93 -50.04 -12.18
N SER A 418 5.00 -49.53 -11.55
CA SER A 418 6.24 -50.31 -11.30
C SER A 418 6.02 -51.48 -10.35
N LYS A 419 5.07 -51.36 -9.42
CA LYS A 419 4.70 -52.44 -8.47
C LYS A 419 3.63 -53.41 -9.02
N GLY A 420 3.13 -53.17 -10.25
CA GLY A 420 2.12 -54.02 -10.84
C GLY A 420 0.71 -53.86 -10.27
N ALA A 421 0.41 -52.69 -9.62
CA ALA A 421 -0.95 -52.35 -9.21
C ALA A 421 -1.81 -51.91 -10.41
N ILE A 422 -1.19 -51.19 -11.32
CA ILE A 422 -1.83 -50.67 -12.53
C ILE A 422 -0.91 -50.86 -13.73
N ALA A 423 -1.52 -50.79 -14.95
CA ALA A 423 -0.77 -50.62 -16.18
C ALA A 423 -1.18 -49.30 -16.85
N ILE A 424 -0.23 -48.66 -17.53
CA ILE A 424 -0.48 -47.38 -18.23
C ILE A 424 -0.14 -47.54 -19.69
N TYR A 425 -1.12 -47.28 -20.56
CA TYR A 425 -1.02 -47.42 -22.00
C TYR A 425 -1.15 -46.05 -22.66
N PRO A 426 -0.49 -45.82 -23.82
CA PRO A 426 -0.63 -44.58 -24.56
C PRO A 426 -1.99 -44.54 -25.31
N GLY A 427 -2.56 -43.35 -25.41
CA GLY A 427 -3.82 -43.14 -26.14
C GLY A 427 -5.11 -43.35 -25.33
N PRO A 428 -6.27 -43.11 -25.95
CA PRO A 428 -7.57 -43.23 -25.31
C PRO A 428 -7.96 -44.70 -25.10
N ALA A 429 -8.80 -44.97 -24.10
CA ALA A 429 -9.25 -46.34 -23.75
C ALA A 429 -10.01 -47.05 -24.87
N GLU A 430 -10.61 -46.32 -25.79
CA GLU A 430 -11.34 -46.85 -26.94
C GLU A 430 -10.47 -47.68 -27.90
N LEU A 431 -9.15 -47.44 -27.90
CA LEU A 431 -8.20 -48.23 -28.71
C LEU A 431 -8.04 -49.66 -28.21
N TYR A 432 -8.42 -49.94 -26.99
CA TYR A 432 -8.14 -51.18 -26.27
C TYR A 432 -9.39 -52.01 -26.02
N VAL A 433 -10.51 -51.65 -26.60
CA VAL A 433 -11.78 -52.40 -26.46
C VAL A 433 -11.66 -53.77 -27.10
N GLY A 434 -12.03 -54.81 -26.36
CA GLY A 434 -12.00 -56.20 -26.84
C GLY A 434 -10.70 -56.94 -26.57
N TYR A 435 -9.68 -56.30 -25.93
CA TYR A 435 -8.43 -56.92 -25.58
C TYR A 435 -8.31 -57.08 -24.05
N ASP A 436 -7.72 -58.17 -23.59
CA ASP A 436 -7.37 -58.35 -22.20
C ASP A 436 -6.06 -57.61 -21.90
N MET A 437 -6.21 -56.36 -21.48
CA MET A 437 -5.08 -55.47 -21.17
C MET A 437 -4.28 -55.89 -19.94
N SER A 438 -4.76 -56.82 -19.15
CA SER A 438 -4.00 -57.33 -17.97
C SER A 438 -2.91 -58.30 -18.35
N ALA A 439 -2.99 -58.95 -19.50
CA ALA A 439 -2.08 -59.99 -19.99
C ALA A 439 -1.43 -59.70 -21.34
N THR A 440 -1.62 -58.49 -21.91
CA THR A 440 -1.15 -58.14 -23.27
C THR A 440 0.35 -57.93 -23.31
N SER A 441 1.06 -58.65 -24.17
CA SER A 441 2.50 -58.50 -24.41
C SER A 441 2.84 -57.22 -25.24
N ALA A 442 4.10 -56.83 -25.25
CA ALA A 442 4.58 -55.71 -26.01
C ALA A 442 4.38 -55.89 -27.52
N THR A 443 4.71 -57.06 -28.02
CA THR A 443 4.53 -57.40 -29.44
C THR A 443 3.06 -57.38 -29.85
N THR A 444 2.17 -57.91 -29.02
CA THR A 444 0.72 -57.90 -29.23
C THR A 444 0.19 -56.43 -29.28
N LEU A 445 0.62 -55.60 -28.35
CA LEU A 445 0.23 -54.19 -28.33
C LEU A 445 0.74 -53.45 -29.59
N ALA A 446 1.99 -53.71 -29.98
CA ALA A 446 2.59 -53.12 -31.16
C ALA A 446 1.79 -53.50 -32.45
N ALA A 447 1.49 -54.78 -32.61
CA ALA A 447 0.69 -55.28 -33.73
C ALA A 447 -0.71 -54.66 -33.74
N MET A 448 -1.36 -54.55 -32.61
CA MET A 448 -2.68 -53.98 -32.45
C MET A 448 -2.72 -52.48 -32.86
N ILE A 449 -1.76 -51.70 -32.41
CA ILE A 449 -1.67 -50.26 -32.72
C ILE A 449 -1.39 -50.08 -34.21
N ALA A 450 -0.45 -50.84 -34.78
CA ALA A 450 -0.12 -50.81 -36.19
C ALA A 450 -1.32 -51.17 -37.06
N SER A 451 -2.14 -52.18 -36.69
CA SER A 451 -3.33 -52.60 -37.43
C SER A 451 -4.46 -51.57 -37.41
N ASN A 452 -4.55 -50.73 -36.40
CA ASN A 452 -5.61 -49.75 -36.22
C ASN A 452 -5.36 -48.40 -36.95
N GLY A 453 -4.19 -48.15 -37.46
CA GLY A 453 -3.85 -46.93 -38.21
C GLY A 453 -4.08 -45.59 -37.43
N LYS A 454 -4.20 -45.64 -36.10
CA LYS A 454 -4.53 -44.52 -35.24
C LYS A 454 -3.33 -44.01 -34.39
N GLU A 455 -2.16 -44.01 -34.99
CA GLU A 455 -0.90 -43.59 -34.30
C GLU A 455 -0.96 -42.17 -33.71
N SER A 456 -1.68 -41.27 -34.40
CA SER A 456 -1.85 -39.90 -33.91
C SER A 456 -2.67 -39.80 -32.62
N GLU A 457 -3.51 -40.78 -32.32
CA GLU A 457 -4.34 -40.81 -31.10
C GLU A 457 -3.53 -41.17 -29.85
N LEU A 458 -2.40 -41.90 -30.04
CA LEU A 458 -1.54 -42.33 -28.91
C LEU A 458 -1.01 -41.18 -28.06
N ARG A 459 -0.88 -40.01 -28.63
CA ARG A 459 -0.36 -38.80 -27.93
C ARG A 459 -1.45 -37.99 -27.23
N LYS A 460 -2.74 -38.27 -27.46
CA LYS A 460 -3.82 -37.42 -26.96
C LYS A 460 -4.23 -37.69 -25.53
N SER A 461 -3.99 -38.89 -25.01
CA SER A 461 -4.36 -39.28 -23.65
C SER A 461 -3.48 -40.44 -23.18
N SER A 462 -3.67 -40.86 -21.94
CA SER A 462 -3.13 -42.14 -21.42
C SER A 462 -4.26 -42.93 -20.80
N THR A 463 -4.22 -44.24 -21.01
CA THR A 463 -5.20 -45.20 -20.47
C THR A 463 -4.60 -45.91 -19.26
N VAL A 464 -5.36 -45.96 -18.19
CA VAL A 464 -5.03 -46.66 -16.95
C VAL A 464 -5.82 -47.94 -16.87
N VAL A 465 -5.17 -49.04 -16.56
CA VAL A 465 -5.76 -50.36 -16.31
C VAL A 465 -5.50 -50.73 -14.87
N ILE A 466 -6.55 -51.01 -14.09
CA ILE A 466 -6.41 -51.54 -12.74
C ILE A 466 -6.22 -53.06 -12.85
N LEU A 467 -5.08 -53.55 -12.37
CA LEU A 467 -4.74 -54.97 -12.48
C LEU A 467 -5.49 -55.81 -11.44
N PRO A 468 -5.77 -57.14 -11.73
CA PRO A 468 -6.53 -58.00 -10.84
C PRO A 468 -6.00 -58.08 -9.41
N VAL A 469 -4.68 -58.04 -9.21
CA VAL A 469 -4.03 -58.14 -7.92
C VAL A 469 -4.52 -57.06 -6.92
N VAL A 470 -5.00 -55.94 -7.42
CA VAL A 470 -5.55 -54.85 -6.58
C VAL A 470 -6.83 -55.27 -5.86
N TYR A 471 -7.61 -56.16 -6.50
CA TYR A 471 -8.84 -56.68 -5.93
C TYR A 471 -8.66 -57.99 -5.21
N ASP A 472 -7.72 -58.81 -5.68
CA ASP A 472 -7.48 -60.17 -5.14
C ASP A 472 -6.53 -60.19 -3.92
N ASN A 473 -5.45 -59.41 -3.98
CA ASN A 473 -4.44 -59.39 -2.90
C ASN A 473 -3.61 -58.09 -2.92
N VAL A 474 -4.24 -56.98 -2.60
CA VAL A 474 -3.56 -55.66 -2.60
C VAL A 474 -2.40 -55.54 -1.59
N GLU A 475 -2.44 -56.30 -0.53
CA GLU A 475 -1.38 -56.29 0.52
C GLU A 475 -0.05 -56.85 -0.02
N SER A 476 -0.08 -57.77 -1.02
CA SER A 476 1.16 -58.32 -1.64
C SER A 476 1.96 -57.24 -2.38
N LEU A 477 1.37 -56.12 -2.73
CA LEU A 477 2.01 -55.01 -3.43
C LEU A 477 2.87 -54.15 -2.50
N ASN A 478 2.77 -54.34 -1.18
CA ASN A 478 3.51 -53.59 -0.16
C ASN A 478 3.52 -52.05 -0.43
N LEU A 479 2.32 -51.48 -0.55
CA LEU A 479 2.13 -50.08 -0.90
C LEU A 479 2.39 -49.16 0.30
N SER A 480 3.07 -48.05 0.06
CA SER A 480 3.20 -46.96 1.01
C SER A 480 1.84 -46.25 1.21
N GLN A 481 1.77 -45.37 2.21
CA GLN A 481 0.51 -44.61 2.47
C GLN A 481 0.11 -43.70 1.33
N SER A 482 1.08 -43.03 0.69
CA SER A 482 0.81 -42.20 -0.48
C SER A 482 0.40 -43.03 -1.69
N GLU A 483 1.03 -44.19 -1.93
CA GLU A 483 0.65 -45.12 -3.00
C GLU A 483 -0.75 -45.68 -2.78
N ARG A 484 -1.11 -46.07 -1.57
CA ARG A 484 -2.47 -46.55 -1.25
C ARG A 484 -3.52 -45.45 -1.49
N ALA A 485 -3.25 -44.23 -1.02
CA ALA A 485 -4.16 -43.10 -1.26
C ALA A 485 -4.31 -42.74 -2.74
N ALA A 486 -3.24 -42.85 -3.53
CA ALA A 486 -3.32 -42.65 -5.00
C ALA A 486 -4.10 -43.80 -5.65
N LEU A 487 -3.89 -45.04 -5.23
CA LEU A 487 -4.65 -46.19 -5.71
C LEU A 487 -6.15 -46.04 -5.40
N ASP A 488 -6.54 -45.56 -4.24
CA ASP A 488 -7.93 -45.30 -3.88
C ASP A 488 -8.58 -44.28 -4.83
N ILE A 489 -7.86 -43.27 -5.30
CA ILE A 489 -8.33 -42.32 -6.30
C ILE A 489 -8.59 -43.05 -7.63
N LEU A 490 -7.65 -43.88 -8.07
CA LEU A 490 -7.74 -44.63 -9.33
C LEU A 490 -8.86 -45.66 -9.31
N VAL A 491 -8.98 -46.42 -8.21
CA VAL A 491 -10.07 -47.40 -8.02
C VAL A 491 -11.42 -46.70 -7.95
N LYS A 492 -11.52 -45.57 -7.30
CA LYS A 492 -12.75 -44.76 -7.30
C LYS A 492 -13.11 -44.29 -8.70
N ALA A 493 -12.12 -43.84 -9.49
CA ALA A 493 -12.35 -43.49 -10.89
C ALA A 493 -12.86 -44.68 -11.72
N ALA A 494 -12.29 -45.87 -11.55
CA ALA A 494 -12.76 -47.10 -12.18
C ALA A 494 -14.24 -47.39 -11.83
N ALA A 495 -14.59 -47.27 -10.56
CA ALA A 495 -15.97 -47.44 -10.09
C ALA A 495 -16.95 -46.41 -10.67
N LEU A 496 -16.50 -45.16 -10.87
CA LEU A 496 -17.33 -44.09 -11.46
C LEU A 496 -17.48 -44.19 -12.98
N THR A 497 -16.45 -44.69 -13.67
CA THR A 497 -16.49 -44.94 -15.13
C THR A 497 -17.14 -46.27 -15.49
N GLY A 498 -17.34 -47.15 -14.52
CA GLY A 498 -17.89 -48.48 -14.73
C GLY A 498 -16.92 -49.47 -15.41
N SER A 499 -15.63 -49.16 -15.51
CA SER A 499 -14.62 -49.98 -16.18
C SER A 499 -13.28 -49.94 -15.41
N ARG A 500 -12.57 -51.07 -15.42
CA ARG A 500 -11.20 -51.18 -14.95
C ARG A 500 -10.19 -50.59 -15.93
N VAL A 501 -10.61 -50.35 -17.17
CA VAL A 501 -9.82 -49.73 -18.24
C VAL A 501 -10.48 -48.37 -18.59
N TYR A 502 -9.78 -47.30 -18.33
CA TYR A 502 -10.28 -45.94 -18.61
C TYR A 502 -9.13 -44.98 -18.90
N ASP A 503 -9.38 -43.96 -19.70
CA ASP A 503 -8.39 -42.94 -19.96
C ASP A 503 -8.46 -41.81 -18.93
N LEU A 504 -7.37 -41.00 -18.87
CA LEU A 504 -7.27 -39.88 -17.92
C LEU A 504 -8.33 -38.78 -18.17
N LYS A 505 -8.87 -38.65 -19.41
CA LYS A 505 -9.94 -37.70 -19.72
C LYS A 505 -11.28 -38.17 -19.13
N ALA A 506 -11.59 -39.47 -19.26
CA ALA A 506 -12.76 -40.07 -18.63
C ALA A 506 -12.67 -40.00 -17.09
N MET A 507 -11.48 -40.27 -16.52
CA MET A 507 -11.19 -40.08 -15.09
C MET A 507 -11.47 -38.66 -14.61
N LYS A 508 -10.98 -37.65 -15.35
CA LYS A 508 -11.21 -36.23 -15.04
C LYS A 508 -12.72 -35.91 -15.01
N SER A 509 -13.45 -36.34 -16.04
CA SER A 509 -14.90 -36.12 -16.15
C SER A 509 -15.68 -36.80 -15.02
N ALA A 510 -15.34 -38.05 -14.69
CA ALA A 510 -16.00 -38.82 -13.64
C ALA A 510 -15.78 -38.24 -12.25
N LEU A 511 -14.54 -37.89 -11.92
CA LEU A 511 -14.18 -37.27 -10.63
C LEU A 511 -14.73 -35.84 -10.49
N GLY A 512 -14.83 -35.09 -11.57
CA GLY A 512 -15.45 -33.76 -11.57
C GLY A 512 -16.93 -33.74 -11.19
N LYS A 513 -17.65 -34.85 -11.51
CA LYS A 513 -19.05 -35.05 -11.11
C LYS A 513 -19.24 -35.61 -9.70
N TYR A 514 -18.16 -36.06 -9.04
CA TYR A 514 -18.20 -36.65 -7.72
C TYR A 514 -17.97 -35.60 -6.64
N SER A 515 -19.01 -35.17 -5.92
CA SER A 515 -18.98 -34.08 -4.93
C SER A 515 -18.00 -34.27 -3.78
N LYS A 516 -17.48 -35.49 -3.55
CA LYS A 516 -16.50 -35.80 -2.50
C LYS A 516 -15.09 -36.02 -3.07
N ALA A 517 -14.83 -35.70 -4.32
CA ALA A 517 -13.53 -35.92 -4.95
C ALA A 517 -12.40 -35.16 -4.23
N TYR A 518 -12.67 -33.95 -3.76
CA TYR A 518 -11.72 -33.15 -2.99
C TYR A 518 -11.21 -33.89 -1.74
N LYS A 519 -12.04 -34.72 -1.07
CA LYS A 519 -11.61 -35.50 0.11
C LYS A 519 -10.58 -36.57 -0.22
N LEU A 520 -10.68 -37.19 -1.40
CA LEU A 520 -9.69 -38.15 -1.90
C LEU A 520 -8.35 -37.47 -2.13
N GLN A 521 -8.38 -36.27 -2.74
CA GLN A 521 -7.17 -35.48 -2.92
C GLN A 521 -6.54 -35.06 -1.60
N GLU A 522 -7.33 -34.57 -0.65
CA GLU A 522 -6.83 -34.21 0.69
C GLU A 522 -6.24 -35.43 1.43
N ALA A 523 -6.84 -36.63 1.24
CA ALA A 523 -6.30 -37.86 1.81
C ALA A 523 -4.92 -38.18 1.24
N PHE A 524 -4.75 -38.07 -0.09
CA PHE A 524 -3.46 -38.23 -0.75
C PHE A 524 -2.43 -37.20 -0.28
N ASP A 525 -2.79 -35.90 -0.27
CA ASP A 525 -1.91 -34.83 0.17
C ASP A 525 -1.47 -35.04 1.64
N ARG A 526 -2.40 -35.44 2.52
CA ARG A 526 -2.08 -35.79 3.93
C ARG A 526 -1.18 -37.00 4.06
N ALA A 527 -1.38 -38.01 3.23
CA ALA A 527 -0.52 -39.22 3.22
C ALA A 527 0.92 -38.85 2.84
N CYS A 528 1.08 -38.05 1.76
CA CYS A 528 2.39 -37.53 1.33
C CYS A 528 3.09 -36.72 2.44
N ASP A 529 2.33 -35.80 3.10
CA ASP A 529 2.88 -34.97 4.15
C ASP A 529 3.28 -35.81 5.41
N LYS A 530 2.50 -36.82 5.75
CA LYS A 530 2.77 -37.69 6.87
C LYS A 530 4.00 -38.57 6.62
N GLU A 531 4.13 -39.15 5.42
CA GLU A 531 5.33 -39.92 5.03
C GLU A 531 6.59 -39.07 5.09
N PHE A 532 6.54 -37.90 4.49
CA PHE A 532 7.66 -36.96 4.49
C PHE A 532 8.01 -36.49 5.92
N GLY A 533 7.01 -36.23 6.75
CA GLY A 533 7.21 -35.84 8.15
C GLY A 533 7.92 -36.90 8.99
N ARG A 534 7.65 -38.21 8.73
CA ARG A 534 8.30 -39.33 9.43
C ARG A 534 9.79 -39.42 9.14
N LEU A 535 10.27 -38.94 8.00
CA LEU A 535 11.69 -38.90 7.67
C LEU A 535 12.46 -37.91 8.55
N GLY A 536 11.80 -36.94 9.21
CA GLY A 536 12.47 -35.90 9.98
C GLY A 536 13.48 -35.08 9.17
N ALA A 537 13.37 -35.12 7.83
CA ALA A 537 14.36 -34.56 6.92
C ALA A 537 14.41 -33.02 6.89
N THR A 538 13.36 -32.38 7.39
CA THR A 538 13.25 -30.93 7.33
C THR A 538 12.69 -30.33 8.61
N GLN A 539 13.06 -29.09 8.89
CA GLN A 539 12.53 -28.28 9.98
C GLN A 539 12.16 -26.87 9.49
N SER A 540 11.29 -26.17 10.24
CA SER A 540 10.93 -24.79 9.93
C SER A 540 12.10 -23.84 10.19
N THR A 541 12.31 -22.85 9.34
CA THR A 541 13.35 -21.83 9.46
C THR A 541 12.91 -20.49 8.88
N GLY A 542 13.68 -19.44 9.13
CA GLY A 542 13.51 -18.14 8.50
C GLY A 542 12.34 -17.31 9.04
N TYR A 543 11.65 -17.78 10.09
CA TYR A 543 10.52 -17.02 10.66
C TYR A 543 10.95 -15.62 11.12
N GLY A 544 12.04 -15.53 11.90
CA GLY A 544 12.56 -14.24 12.36
C GLY A 544 12.91 -13.28 11.21
N ALA A 545 13.55 -13.80 10.15
CA ALA A 545 13.88 -13.00 8.97
C ALA A 545 12.64 -12.46 8.24
N ARG A 546 11.62 -13.29 8.10
CA ARG A 546 10.33 -12.87 7.52
C ARG A 546 9.63 -11.81 8.37
N MET A 547 9.64 -11.98 9.69
CA MET A 547 9.08 -11.00 10.61
C MET A 547 9.81 -9.66 10.52
N CYS A 548 11.17 -9.68 10.47
CA CYS A 548 11.93 -8.45 10.23
C CYS A 548 11.51 -7.76 8.91
N GLY A 549 11.33 -8.54 7.83
CA GLY A 549 10.83 -8.02 6.57
C GLY A 549 9.43 -7.42 6.67
N VAL A 550 8.48 -8.10 7.34
CA VAL A 550 7.11 -7.61 7.55
C VAL A 550 7.11 -6.32 8.37
N PHE A 551 7.85 -6.29 9.48
CA PHE A 551 7.97 -5.08 10.29
C PHE A 551 8.63 -3.93 9.54
N GLY A 552 9.64 -4.21 8.69
CA GLY A 552 10.25 -3.20 7.84
C GLY A 552 9.29 -2.59 6.81
N VAL A 553 8.43 -3.42 6.20
CA VAL A 553 7.35 -2.93 5.30
C VAL A 553 6.35 -2.07 6.07
N LEU A 554 5.89 -2.53 7.24
CA LEU A 554 4.94 -1.78 8.06
C LEU A 554 5.54 -0.45 8.54
N LEU A 555 6.79 -0.46 9.00
CA LEU A 555 7.51 0.76 9.40
C LEU A 555 7.58 1.75 8.24
N SER A 556 8.04 1.31 7.07
CA SER A 556 8.12 2.16 5.88
C SER A 556 6.76 2.74 5.49
N LEU A 557 5.69 1.95 5.56
CA LEU A 557 4.34 2.36 5.21
C LEU A 557 3.79 3.43 6.17
N VAL A 558 3.92 3.19 7.47
CA VAL A 558 3.51 4.16 8.50
C VAL A 558 4.29 5.46 8.37
N MET A 559 5.60 5.37 8.13
CA MET A 559 6.45 6.54 7.96
C MET A 559 6.13 7.32 6.69
N THR A 560 5.85 6.64 5.58
CA THR A 560 5.42 7.29 4.33
C THR A 560 4.14 8.11 4.58
N VAL A 561 3.11 7.51 5.19
CA VAL A 561 1.86 8.21 5.52
C VAL A 561 2.14 9.41 6.43
N ARG A 562 2.90 9.22 7.51
CA ARG A 562 3.23 10.30 8.46
C ARG A 562 3.96 11.46 7.81
N PHE A 563 4.97 11.18 6.98
CA PHE A 563 5.79 12.23 6.36
C PHE A 563 5.01 12.99 5.28
N VAL A 564 4.22 12.30 4.47
CA VAL A 564 3.34 12.93 3.49
C VAL A 564 2.31 13.82 4.19
N SER A 565 1.64 13.32 5.24
CA SER A 565 0.64 14.09 6.00
C SER A 565 1.22 15.30 6.74
N SER A 566 2.52 15.26 7.12
CA SER A 566 3.19 16.38 7.78
C SER A 566 3.78 17.42 6.83
N GLY A 567 3.59 17.27 5.51
CA GLY A 567 4.14 18.17 4.49
C GLY A 567 5.67 18.12 4.40
N SER A 568 6.28 16.96 4.73
CA SER A 568 7.72 16.78 4.62
C SER A 568 8.17 16.75 3.16
N GLU A 569 9.41 17.15 2.88
CA GLU A 569 9.97 17.13 1.54
C GLU A 569 9.89 15.72 0.93
N LEU A 570 9.29 15.59 -0.25
CA LEU A 570 9.13 14.34 -0.99
C LEU A 570 10.45 13.59 -1.18
N ALA A 571 11.55 14.32 -1.37
CA ALA A 571 12.89 13.75 -1.51
C ALA A 571 13.29 12.90 -0.31
N LEU A 572 12.98 13.32 0.92
CA LEU A 572 13.29 12.58 2.15
C LEU A 572 12.48 11.29 2.24
N VAL A 573 11.19 11.32 1.90
CA VAL A 573 10.34 10.11 1.85
C VAL A 573 10.92 9.07 0.89
N LEU A 574 11.35 9.49 -0.29
CA LEU A 574 11.93 8.61 -1.29
C LEU A 574 13.29 8.04 -0.86
N VAL A 575 14.11 8.82 -0.17
CA VAL A 575 15.46 8.38 0.25
C VAL A 575 15.41 7.42 1.44
N GLU A 576 14.50 7.60 2.39
CA GLU A 576 14.42 6.76 3.59
C GLU A 576 13.42 5.62 3.45
N CYS A 577 12.17 5.91 3.12
CA CYS A 577 11.10 4.90 3.16
C CYS A 577 11.19 3.89 2.01
N LEU A 578 11.49 4.34 0.78
CA LEU A 578 11.51 3.46 -0.38
C LEU A 578 12.61 2.38 -0.29
N PRO A 579 13.88 2.67 0.07
CA PRO A 579 14.91 1.63 0.20
C PRO A 579 14.58 0.61 1.29
N ILE A 580 14.05 1.04 2.45
CA ILE A 580 13.64 0.14 3.54
C ILE A 580 12.56 -0.81 3.05
N MET A 581 11.55 -0.31 2.32
CA MET A 581 10.48 -1.12 1.77
C MET A 581 11.01 -2.14 0.74
N VAL A 582 11.84 -1.70 -0.19
CA VAL A 582 12.44 -2.58 -1.21
C VAL A 582 13.22 -3.72 -0.59
N VAL A 583 14.12 -3.40 0.34
CA VAL A 583 14.95 -4.41 1.02
C VAL A 583 14.08 -5.36 1.86
N SER A 584 13.07 -4.84 2.54
CA SER A 584 12.16 -5.65 3.37
C SER A 584 11.32 -6.63 2.53
N ILE A 585 10.75 -6.19 1.41
CA ILE A 585 10.04 -7.07 0.46
C ILE A 585 11.01 -8.11 -0.14
N PHE A 586 12.23 -7.71 -0.48
CA PHE A 586 13.26 -8.61 -0.98
C PHE A 586 13.60 -9.70 0.04
N ILE A 587 13.79 -9.35 1.32
CA ILE A 587 14.03 -10.30 2.42
C ILE A 587 12.88 -11.31 2.50
N ILE A 588 11.62 -10.86 2.50
CA ILE A 588 10.45 -11.75 2.54
C ILE A 588 10.48 -12.75 1.38
N LYS A 589 10.84 -12.29 0.18
CA LYS A 589 10.88 -13.13 -1.04
C LYS A 589 11.99 -14.15 -1.05
N ILE A 590 13.19 -13.82 -0.55
CA ILE A 590 14.35 -14.71 -0.60
C ILE A 590 14.41 -15.66 0.61
N THR A 591 13.76 -15.32 1.73
CA THR A 591 13.80 -16.13 2.96
C THR A 591 13.13 -17.47 2.75
N ARG A 592 13.85 -18.53 3.10
CA ARG A 592 13.33 -19.90 3.05
C ARG A 592 12.57 -20.26 4.33
N SER A 593 11.49 -21.02 4.17
CA SER A 593 10.69 -21.51 5.30
C SER A 593 11.12 -22.86 5.83
N THR A 594 11.96 -23.58 5.06
CA THR A 594 12.32 -24.97 5.36
C THR A 594 13.83 -25.10 5.31
N ALA A 595 14.42 -25.59 6.38
CA ALA A 595 15.81 -26.03 6.49
C ALA A 595 15.89 -27.55 6.39
N ILE A 596 17.02 -28.09 5.94
CA ILE A 596 17.33 -29.49 5.94
C ILE A 596 17.97 -29.82 7.29
N THR A 597 17.48 -30.88 7.97
CA THR A 597 18.06 -31.38 9.23
C THR A 597 19.34 -32.17 8.95
N GLU A 598 20.06 -32.57 9.99
CA GLU A 598 21.23 -33.44 9.87
C GLU A 598 20.85 -34.81 9.24
N ALA A 599 19.77 -35.44 9.71
CA ALA A 599 19.22 -36.65 9.07
C ALA A 599 18.79 -36.35 7.61
N GLY A 600 18.23 -35.19 7.37
CA GLY A 600 17.85 -34.74 6.03
C GLY A 600 19.02 -34.55 5.07
N GLN A 601 20.22 -34.27 5.54
CA GLN A 601 21.40 -34.13 4.66
C GLN A 601 21.75 -35.47 3.99
N GLN A 602 21.59 -36.60 4.69
CA GLN A 602 21.80 -37.92 4.10
C GLN A 602 20.79 -38.19 2.99
N TYR A 603 19.49 -37.98 3.26
CA TYR A 603 18.45 -38.13 2.24
C TYR A 603 18.63 -37.18 1.07
N ALA A 604 19.04 -35.93 1.33
CA ALA A 604 19.32 -34.93 0.30
C ALA A 604 20.49 -35.36 -0.61
N GLY A 605 21.52 -35.99 0.00
CA GLY A 605 22.63 -36.55 -0.76
C GLY A 605 22.21 -37.70 -1.67
N GLN A 606 21.41 -38.64 -1.16
CA GLN A 606 20.88 -39.76 -1.96
C GLN A 606 20.00 -39.22 -3.14
N VAL A 607 19.09 -38.28 -2.86
CA VAL A 607 18.18 -37.71 -3.87
C VAL A 607 18.95 -36.89 -4.92
N GLN A 608 19.89 -36.05 -4.48
CA GLN A 608 20.70 -35.25 -5.40
C GLN A 608 21.70 -36.14 -6.18
N GLY A 609 22.33 -37.10 -5.50
CA GLY A 609 23.24 -38.02 -6.12
C GLY A 609 22.57 -38.93 -7.15
N LEU A 610 21.36 -39.46 -6.84
CA LEU A 610 20.58 -40.24 -7.81
C LEU A 610 20.15 -39.35 -9.02
N LYS A 611 19.75 -38.14 -8.77
CA LYS A 611 19.44 -37.20 -9.84
C LYS A 611 20.64 -37.01 -10.77
N ASN A 612 21.82 -36.77 -10.22
CA ASN A 612 23.04 -36.59 -11.03
C ASN A 612 23.37 -37.87 -11.78
N TYR A 613 23.29 -39.02 -11.12
CA TYR A 613 23.53 -40.34 -11.74
C TYR A 613 22.59 -40.58 -12.93
N LEU A 614 21.31 -40.27 -12.81
CA LEU A 614 20.32 -40.42 -13.90
C LEU A 614 20.53 -39.41 -15.04
N GLU A 615 21.04 -38.21 -14.76
CA GLU A 615 21.34 -37.20 -15.78
C GLU A 615 22.62 -37.57 -16.58
N ASP A 616 23.58 -38.28 -15.98
CA ASP A 616 24.89 -38.62 -16.58
C ASP A 616 25.03 -40.16 -16.83
N PHE A 617 23.94 -40.92 -16.75
CA PHE A 617 23.95 -42.37 -16.79
C PHE A 617 24.73 -42.99 -17.94
N SER A 618 24.63 -42.41 -19.14
CA SER A 618 25.32 -42.94 -20.35
C SER A 618 26.82 -42.85 -20.26
N ASP A 619 27.37 -42.06 -19.35
CA ASP A 619 28.81 -41.82 -19.20
C ASP A 619 29.51 -42.86 -18.31
N PHE A 620 28.70 -43.68 -17.59
CA PHE A 620 29.23 -44.78 -16.77
C PHE A 620 29.45 -46.04 -17.60
N THR A 621 30.61 -46.69 -17.45
CA THR A 621 31.02 -47.92 -18.16
C THR A 621 30.63 -49.21 -17.44
N ASP A 622 30.36 -49.18 -16.16
CA ASP A 622 30.00 -50.31 -15.32
C ASP A 622 28.48 -50.55 -15.32
N ARG A 623 27.94 -51.10 -16.42
CA ARG A 623 26.51 -51.31 -16.65
C ARG A 623 26.24 -52.80 -16.90
N ASN A 624 25.20 -53.35 -16.25
CA ASN A 624 24.69 -54.72 -16.40
C ASN A 624 23.25 -54.77 -16.88
N VAL A 625 22.84 -55.84 -17.57
CA VAL A 625 21.45 -56.07 -17.99
C VAL A 625 20.46 -56.09 -16.80
N LEU A 626 20.93 -56.44 -15.60
CA LEU A 626 20.18 -56.33 -14.36
C LEU A 626 19.73 -54.90 -14.01
N ASP A 627 20.41 -53.88 -14.55
CA ASP A 627 20.03 -52.48 -14.37
C ASP A 627 18.70 -52.13 -15.04
N LEU A 628 18.25 -52.90 -16.04
CA LEU A 628 16.94 -52.71 -16.67
C LEU A 628 15.76 -52.92 -15.74
N THR A 629 15.88 -53.87 -14.80
CA THR A 629 14.87 -54.07 -13.77
C THR A 629 14.82 -52.89 -12.80
N LEU A 630 15.97 -52.24 -12.53
CA LEU A 630 16.08 -51.05 -11.71
C LEU A 630 15.54 -49.78 -12.48
N TRP A 631 15.60 -49.78 -13.80
CA TRP A 631 15.12 -48.62 -14.58
C TRP A 631 13.65 -48.35 -14.40
N GLY A 632 12.82 -49.34 -14.14
CA GLY A 632 11.43 -49.13 -13.74
C GLY A 632 11.33 -48.21 -12.50
N ARG A 633 12.19 -48.46 -11.51
CA ARG A 633 12.27 -47.62 -10.29
C ARG A 633 12.96 -46.29 -10.56
N TYR A 634 14.02 -46.26 -11.38
CA TYR A 634 14.71 -45.02 -11.76
C TYR A 634 13.81 -44.02 -12.43
N MET A 635 12.93 -44.47 -13.35
CA MET A 635 11.97 -43.58 -14.04
C MET A 635 10.93 -43.00 -13.09
N VAL A 636 10.52 -43.74 -12.06
CA VAL A 636 9.67 -43.23 -10.98
C VAL A 636 10.32 -42.03 -10.29
N TYR A 637 11.60 -42.20 -9.88
CA TYR A 637 12.34 -41.08 -9.24
C TYR A 637 12.72 -39.98 -10.21
N ALA A 638 13.04 -40.28 -11.46
CA ALA A 638 13.25 -39.27 -12.52
C ALA A 638 12.01 -38.36 -12.70
N THR A 639 10.81 -38.95 -12.63
CA THR A 639 9.54 -38.20 -12.63
C THR A 639 9.38 -37.36 -11.38
N ALA A 640 9.70 -37.91 -10.20
CA ALA A 640 9.70 -37.17 -8.93
C ALA A 640 10.66 -35.95 -8.95
N PHE A 641 11.82 -36.10 -9.59
CA PHE A 641 12.82 -35.04 -9.74
C PHE A 641 12.50 -34.05 -10.86
N GLY A 642 11.60 -34.40 -11.77
CA GLY A 642 11.24 -33.59 -12.96
C GLY A 642 12.31 -33.65 -14.06
N ILE A 643 13.01 -34.78 -14.19
CA ILE A 643 14.06 -35.03 -15.18
C ILE A 643 13.75 -36.24 -16.06
N SER A 644 12.50 -36.71 -16.10
CA SER A 644 12.12 -37.95 -16.82
C SER A 644 12.57 -37.97 -18.29
N ALA A 645 12.48 -36.84 -19.00
CA ALA A 645 12.94 -36.74 -20.37
C ALA A 645 14.47 -36.94 -20.52
N LYS A 646 15.25 -36.32 -19.62
CA LYS A 646 16.71 -36.51 -19.64
C LYS A 646 17.11 -37.93 -19.28
N ALA A 647 16.49 -38.50 -18.25
CA ALA A 647 16.76 -39.87 -17.83
C ALA A 647 16.40 -40.88 -18.95
N ALA A 648 15.28 -40.68 -19.64
CA ALA A 648 14.90 -41.49 -20.78
C ALA A 648 15.92 -41.40 -21.94
N ALA A 649 16.44 -40.20 -22.22
CA ALA A 649 17.49 -40.02 -23.22
C ALA A 649 18.78 -40.77 -22.86
N GLN A 650 19.16 -40.75 -21.58
CA GLN A 650 20.33 -41.47 -21.08
C GLN A 650 20.12 -43.01 -21.15
N LEU A 651 18.90 -43.47 -20.84
CA LEU A 651 18.53 -44.87 -21.00
C LEU A 651 18.68 -45.33 -22.46
N ALA A 652 18.05 -44.61 -23.36
CA ALA A 652 18.07 -44.95 -24.79
C ALA A 652 19.47 -44.89 -25.41
N LYS A 653 20.33 -43.99 -24.96
CA LYS A 653 21.75 -43.92 -25.37
C LYS A 653 22.56 -45.10 -24.82
N ALA A 654 22.20 -45.58 -23.64
CA ALA A 654 22.91 -46.73 -23.03
C ALA A 654 22.43 -48.07 -23.53
N TYR A 655 21.13 -48.20 -23.84
CA TYR A 655 20.46 -49.40 -24.30
C TYR A 655 19.53 -49.09 -25.47
N PRO A 656 20.05 -49.02 -26.71
CA PRO A 656 19.23 -48.74 -27.88
C PRO A 656 18.12 -49.77 -28.12
N GLU A 657 18.31 -51.00 -27.65
CA GLU A 657 17.40 -52.15 -27.76
C GLU A 657 16.06 -51.93 -27.03
N VAL A 658 15.93 -50.93 -26.13
CA VAL A 658 14.66 -50.59 -25.43
C VAL A 658 13.57 -50.12 -26.41
N THR A 659 13.90 -49.87 -27.65
CA THR A 659 12.97 -49.54 -28.71
C THR A 659 12.42 -50.80 -29.44
N ASP A 660 13.01 -51.96 -29.22
CA ASP A 660 12.56 -53.22 -29.84
C ASP A 660 11.52 -53.90 -28.93
N PRO A 661 10.28 -54.14 -29.41
CA PRO A 661 9.23 -54.82 -28.67
C PRO A 661 9.57 -56.26 -28.29
N GLU A 662 10.21 -57.02 -29.17
CA GLU A 662 10.58 -58.42 -28.89
C GLU A 662 11.64 -58.50 -27.80
N TRP A 663 12.64 -57.60 -27.85
CA TRP A 663 13.65 -57.54 -26.81
C TRP A 663 13.07 -57.13 -25.46
N LEU A 664 12.08 -56.17 -25.44
CA LEU A 664 11.39 -55.78 -24.23
C LEU A 664 10.57 -56.90 -23.61
N ASP A 665 9.90 -57.73 -24.44
CA ASP A 665 9.14 -58.90 -23.95
C ASP A 665 10.04 -59.92 -23.31
N GLN A 666 11.29 -60.07 -23.80
CA GLN A 666 12.29 -61.01 -23.23
C GLN A 666 12.96 -60.49 -21.96
N ASN A 667 13.24 -59.19 -21.90
CA ASN A 667 14.07 -58.62 -20.84
C ASN A 667 13.33 -57.75 -19.83
N ALA A 668 12.13 -57.25 -20.13
CA ALA A 668 11.33 -56.33 -19.32
C ALA A 668 9.84 -56.63 -19.31
N ALA A 669 9.42 -57.89 -19.53
CA ALA A 669 8.03 -58.31 -19.69
C ALA A 669 7.11 -57.93 -18.51
N SER A 670 7.61 -57.84 -17.31
CA SER A 670 6.86 -57.44 -16.11
C SER A 670 6.76 -55.96 -15.84
N SER A 671 7.44 -55.12 -16.63
CA SER A 671 7.50 -53.69 -16.40
C SER A 671 6.62 -52.87 -17.33
N TYR A 672 5.45 -52.49 -16.85
CA TYR A 672 4.48 -51.63 -17.59
C TYR A 672 4.99 -50.22 -17.85
N LEU A 673 6.13 -49.82 -17.28
CA LEU A 673 6.76 -48.52 -17.48
C LEU A 673 7.43 -48.35 -18.84
N TYR A 674 7.74 -49.45 -19.55
CA TYR A 674 8.34 -49.41 -20.89
C TYR A 674 7.34 -49.26 -22.03
N TRP A 675 6.04 -49.26 -21.77
CA TRP A 675 5.01 -49.04 -22.76
C TRP A 675 5.13 -47.75 -23.58
N PRO A 676 5.54 -46.60 -22.97
CA PRO A 676 5.80 -45.41 -23.77
C PRO A 676 6.97 -45.56 -24.75
N CYS A 677 7.96 -46.35 -24.43
CA CYS A 677 9.08 -46.65 -25.34
C CYS A 677 8.61 -47.45 -26.57
N ARG A 678 7.66 -48.31 -26.39
CA ARG A 678 7.04 -49.14 -27.46
C ARG A 678 6.25 -48.28 -28.44
N SER A 679 5.55 -47.25 -27.98
CA SER A 679 4.80 -46.36 -28.89
C SER A 679 5.74 -45.55 -29.81
N TYR A 680 6.99 -45.31 -29.40
CA TYR A 680 7.99 -44.63 -30.22
C TYR A 680 8.40 -45.47 -31.41
N SER A 681 8.68 -46.77 -31.25
CA SER A 681 9.07 -47.65 -32.34
C SER A 681 7.98 -47.80 -33.40
N LEU A 682 6.69 -47.66 -33.00
CA LEU A 682 5.53 -47.76 -33.87
C LEU A 682 5.23 -46.46 -34.63
N THR A 683 5.48 -45.31 -34.01
CA THR A 683 5.23 -44.01 -34.66
C THR A 683 6.37 -43.55 -35.58
N SER A 684 7.54 -44.12 -35.42
CA SER A 684 8.72 -43.76 -36.24
C SER A 684 8.78 -44.48 -37.59
N GLY A 685 7.79 -45.37 -37.86
CA GLY A 685 7.64 -46.09 -39.10
C GLY A 685 8.81 -46.97 -39.50
N SER A 686 8.63 -47.91 -40.40
CA SER A 686 9.58 -48.87 -40.97
C SER A 686 10.94 -48.30 -41.48
N ALA A 687 11.18 -47.00 -41.35
CA ALA A 687 12.44 -46.37 -41.63
C ALA A 687 13.62 -46.79 -40.69
N PHE A 688 13.30 -47.32 -39.49
CA PHE A 688 14.30 -47.84 -38.56
C PHE A 688 14.83 -49.23 -38.88
N ALA A 689 14.06 -50.06 -39.62
CA ALA A 689 14.49 -51.39 -40.00
C ALA A 689 15.55 -51.40 -41.12
N SER A 690 15.81 -50.29 -41.80
CA SER A 690 16.71 -50.23 -42.96
C SER A 690 17.91 -49.30 -42.80
N ALA A 691 18.05 -48.59 -41.70
CA ALA A 691 19.20 -47.71 -41.40
C ALA A 691 19.98 -48.25 -40.19
N ALA A 692 20.83 -49.22 -40.43
CA ALA A 692 21.91 -49.57 -39.53
C ALA A 692 22.84 -48.32 -39.37
N GLY A 693 22.51 -47.39 -38.49
CA GLY A 693 23.42 -46.29 -38.39
C GLY A 693 23.19 -45.23 -37.30
N SER A 694 21.99 -44.82 -36.94
CA SER A 694 21.89 -43.77 -35.90
C SER A 694 20.52 -43.80 -35.19
N PHE A 695 20.50 -44.35 -33.98
CA PHE A 695 19.42 -44.14 -33.03
C PHE A 695 19.38 -42.63 -32.63
N ASP A 696 18.29 -41.94 -32.88
CA ASP A 696 18.12 -40.56 -32.47
C ASP A 696 17.58 -40.49 -31.03
N ALA A 697 18.54 -40.44 -30.10
CA ALA A 697 18.23 -40.32 -28.67
C ALA A 697 17.47 -39.02 -28.33
N SER A 698 17.57 -37.97 -29.14
CA SER A 698 16.89 -36.72 -28.94
C SER A 698 15.40 -36.82 -29.30
N ALA A 699 15.10 -37.50 -30.41
CA ALA A 699 13.71 -37.79 -30.80
C ALA A 699 13.03 -38.76 -29.84
N PHE A 700 13.72 -39.80 -29.37
CA PHE A 700 13.25 -40.67 -28.32
C PHE A 700 12.95 -39.91 -27.00
N SER A 701 13.89 -39.07 -26.59
CA SER A 701 13.75 -38.22 -25.41
C SER A 701 12.56 -37.26 -25.51
N ALA A 702 12.33 -36.65 -26.68
CA ALA A 702 11.20 -35.75 -26.91
C ALA A 702 9.87 -36.48 -26.77
N ASN A 703 9.76 -37.69 -27.31
CA ASN A 703 8.54 -38.52 -27.20
C ASN A 703 8.28 -39.02 -25.78
N TYR A 704 9.31 -39.47 -25.08
CA TYR A 704 9.19 -39.91 -23.69
C TYR A 704 8.97 -38.74 -22.74
N GLY A 705 9.62 -37.60 -22.99
CA GLY A 705 9.40 -36.36 -22.24
C GLY A 705 7.98 -35.86 -22.39
N ASP A 706 7.40 -35.95 -23.60
CA ASP A 706 5.99 -35.64 -23.84
C ASP A 706 5.07 -36.53 -23.00
N PHE A 707 5.37 -37.83 -22.86
CA PHE A 707 4.57 -38.74 -22.02
C PHE A 707 4.62 -38.35 -20.52
N GLY A 708 5.81 -38.09 -19.99
CA GLY A 708 5.96 -37.62 -18.61
C GLY A 708 5.30 -36.27 -18.35
N ALA A 709 5.44 -35.35 -19.30
CA ALA A 709 4.78 -34.05 -19.25
C ALA A 709 3.26 -34.18 -19.41
N GLN A 710 2.80 -35.07 -20.28
CA GLN A 710 1.38 -35.37 -20.45
C GLN A 710 0.74 -35.96 -19.18
N LEU A 711 1.40 -36.90 -18.51
CA LEU A 711 0.95 -37.43 -17.24
C LEU A 711 0.88 -36.31 -16.20
N ASN A 712 1.94 -35.52 -16.08
CA ASN A 712 2.01 -34.44 -15.11
C ASN A 712 0.93 -33.35 -15.36
N SER A 713 0.69 -32.96 -16.62
CA SER A 713 -0.37 -32.02 -16.98
C SER A 713 -1.77 -32.61 -16.75
N SER A 714 -2.00 -33.88 -17.13
CA SER A 714 -3.27 -34.57 -16.92
C SER A 714 -3.63 -34.69 -15.45
N PHE A 715 -2.66 -35.05 -14.60
CA PHE A 715 -2.87 -35.10 -13.14
C PHE A 715 -2.99 -33.70 -12.52
N SER A 716 -2.35 -32.68 -13.08
CA SER A 716 -2.60 -31.29 -12.70
C SER A 716 -4.05 -30.90 -12.94
N ASP A 717 -4.56 -31.25 -14.10
CA ASP A 717 -5.96 -30.97 -14.52
C ASP A 717 -6.96 -31.75 -13.67
N ILE A 718 -6.71 -33.05 -13.44
CA ILE A 718 -7.54 -33.90 -12.59
C ILE A 718 -7.58 -33.33 -11.17
N ARG A 719 -6.44 -32.95 -10.64
CA ARG A 719 -6.30 -32.40 -9.32
C ARG A 719 -7.05 -31.07 -9.16
N SER A 720 -6.95 -30.17 -10.14
CA SER A 720 -7.70 -28.91 -10.15
C SER A 720 -9.21 -29.15 -10.21
N THR A 721 -9.63 -30.17 -11.00
CA THR A 721 -11.04 -30.57 -11.11
C THR A 721 -11.56 -31.14 -9.80
N MET A 722 -10.78 -32.00 -9.12
CA MET A 722 -11.13 -32.54 -7.80
C MET A 722 -11.23 -31.46 -6.74
N ALA A 723 -10.30 -30.51 -6.72
CA ALA A 723 -10.31 -29.38 -5.79
C ALA A 723 -11.55 -28.48 -5.98
N ALA A 724 -12.00 -28.31 -7.23
CA ALA A 724 -13.20 -27.53 -7.54
C ALA A 724 -14.51 -28.16 -7.02
N THR A 725 -14.50 -29.47 -6.61
CA THR A 725 -15.66 -30.11 -5.98
C THR A 725 -15.82 -29.77 -4.49
N ALA A 726 -14.85 -29.05 -3.88
CA ALA A 726 -14.95 -28.61 -2.50
C ALA A 726 -16.08 -27.55 -2.36
N PRO A 727 -16.86 -27.60 -1.26
CA PRO A 727 -17.84 -26.55 -1.00
C PRO A 727 -17.17 -25.18 -0.92
N SER A 728 -17.72 -24.19 -1.62
CA SER A 728 -17.24 -22.80 -1.54
C SER A 728 -17.42 -22.29 -0.11
N SER A 729 -16.34 -22.13 0.63
CA SER A 729 -16.36 -21.35 1.87
C SER A 729 -16.56 -19.88 1.47
N SER A 730 -17.77 -19.34 1.70
CA SER A 730 -17.99 -17.91 1.67
C SER A 730 -17.20 -17.29 2.83
N SER A 731 -15.96 -16.92 2.58
CA SER A 731 -15.24 -16.02 3.46
C SER A 731 -15.90 -14.65 3.33
N GLY A 732 -16.87 -14.35 4.21
CA GLY A 732 -17.36 -13.00 4.40
C GLY A 732 -16.19 -12.12 4.80
N GLY A 733 -15.72 -11.28 3.88
CA GLY A 733 -14.81 -10.20 4.17
C GLY A 733 -15.51 -9.20 5.07
N SER A 734 -15.29 -9.27 6.40
CA SER A 734 -15.62 -8.18 7.29
C SER A 734 -14.64 -7.03 6.99
N GLY A 735 -15.09 -6.06 6.22
CA GLY A 735 -14.46 -4.76 6.09
C GLY A 735 -14.53 -4.07 7.46
N GLY A 736 -13.44 -4.14 8.23
CA GLY A 736 -13.26 -3.33 9.42
C GLY A 736 -13.01 -1.88 9.00
N GLY A 737 -14.05 -1.04 9.10
CA GLY A 737 -13.91 0.40 8.99
C GLY A 737 -13.11 0.91 10.19
N PHE A 738 -11.90 1.43 9.94
CA PHE A 738 -11.17 2.22 10.91
C PHE A 738 -11.77 3.61 10.96
N SER A 739 -12.65 3.88 11.94
CA SER A 739 -13.01 5.23 12.30
C SER A 739 -11.79 5.90 12.91
N GLY A 740 -11.27 6.92 12.25
CA GLY A 740 -10.19 7.75 12.72
C GLY A 740 -10.58 8.49 14.00
N GLY A 741 -9.87 8.22 15.08
CA GLY A 741 -9.94 8.98 16.30
C GLY A 741 -9.38 10.38 16.09
N SER A 742 -10.18 11.39 16.40
CA SER A 742 -9.83 12.79 16.44
C SER A 742 -8.71 13.03 17.43
N GLY A 743 -7.52 13.46 16.96
CA GLY A 743 -6.47 14.01 17.79
C GLY A 743 -6.89 15.33 18.40
N GLY A 744 -6.89 15.42 19.72
CA GLY A 744 -7.13 16.63 20.47
C GLY A 744 -6.06 17.68 20.17
N GLY A 745 -6.43 18.78 19.55
CA GLY A 745 -5.59 19.96 19.41
C GLY A 745 -5.56 20.72 20.73
N PHE A 746 -4.37 21.01 21.25
CA PHE A 746 -4.20 21.95 22.35
C PHE A 746 -4.48 23.36 21.84
N GLY A 747 -5.61 23.93 22.25
CA GLY A 747 -5.99 25.29 21.93
C GLY A 747 -5.32 26.29 22.88
N GLY A 748 -4.34 27.04 22.40
CA GLY A 748 -4.07 28.36 22.96
C GLY A 748 -5.11 29.32 22.36
N SER A 749 -5.92 29.97 23.16
CA SER A 749 -6.87 30.97 22.69
C SER A 749 -6.11 32.30 22.53
N SER A 750 -6.00 32.78 21.28
CA SER A 750 -5.67 34.16 21.01
C SER A 750 -6.94 34.99 21.21
N GLY A 751 -6.93 35.95 22.11
CA GLY A 751 -8.01 36.88 22.36
C GLY A 751 -7.60 38.29 22.01
N GLY A 752 -7.11 38.53 20.80
CA GLY A 752 -6.89 39.87 20.26
C GLY A 752 -8.22 40.49 19.81
N GLY A 753 -8.37 41.80 20.00
CA GLY A 753 -9.55 42.50 19.50
C GLY A 753 -9.62 42.42 17.97
N GLY A 754 -10.77 42.11 17.43
CA GLY A 754 -11.05 42.19 16.00
C GLY A 754 -11.00 40.89 15.23
N GLY A 755 -10.67 39.73 15.85
CA GLY A 755 -10.43 38.44 15.22
C GLY A 755 -11.25 38.11 14.00
N GLY A 756 -10.76 38.51 12.82
CA GLY A 756 -11.47 38.44 11.54
C GLY A 756 -11.60 37.01 11.04
N SER A 757 -12.68 36.70 10.33
CA SER A 757 -12.80 35.53 9.49
C SER A 757 -13.32 35.95 8.10
N PHE A 758 -12.87 35.23 7.08
CA PHE A 758 -13.22 35.51 5.69
C PHE A 758 -14.08 34.41 5.12
N GLY A 759 -14.93 34.73 4.14
CA GLY A 759 -15.77 33.75 3.49
C GLY A 759 -16.41 34.25 2.20
N GLY A 760 -17.12 33.32 1.53
CA GLY A 760 -17.90 33.60 0.34
C GLY A 760 -19.14 32.70 0.25
N ARG A 761 -20.17 33.23 -0.39
CA ARG A 761 -21.47 32.53 -0.56
C ARG A 761 -21.90 32.51 -2.03
#